data_5c640ecad6f8ee626f892e386a8b2f8a
#
_entry.id   5c640ecad6f8ee626f892e386a8b2f8a
#
_cell.length_a   1.000
_cell.length_b   1.000
_cell.length_c   1.000
_cell.angle_alpha   90.00
_cell.angle_beta   90.00
_cell.angle_gamma   90.00
#
_symmetry.space_group_name_H-M   'P 1'
#
loop_
_entity.id
_entity.type
_entity.pdbx_description
1 polymer ?
#
loop_
_entity_poly.entity_id
_entity_poly.type
_entity_poly.pdbx_seq_one_letter_code
_entity_poly.pdbx_strand_id
1 'polypeptide(L)'
;RFYVSLPPRRKDEDTQRSNFNRKIVNRKIVNITMILFFRTPSKSVIAVECNHELPQADSDKLCWLFGEATPESEDNLKGHFVGPRREMITPWSTNAVEITQNMGLDGIIRIEEYFPVKDENADHDPMLQRMYKGLDQNVFTTNRQPEPIVHIEDLEAYNEKEGLALSKEEMDYLKKVERDLGRPLTDSEVFGFAQINSEHCRHKIFGGTFIIDGVEQESSLFQMIKKTTQENPNKIISAYKDNVAFAEGPVIEQFAPADHSKPDYFQVKDIKSVISLKAETHNFPTTVEPFNGASTGTGGEIRDRMGGGKGSWPIAGTAVYMTSYPRTEEGRPWEEILPVRKWLYQTPEQILIKASNGASDFGNKFGQPLICGSVLTFEHKEKDEVYGYDKVIMLAGGVGYGTQRDCLKGTPEAGNKVVVIGGDNYRIGLGGGSVSSVDTGRYSSGIELNAVQRANAEMQKRAYNVVRALCEEETNPVVSIHDHGSAGHVNCLSELVEECGGLIDMSKLPIGDTTLSAKEIIANESQERMGLLIQEEAIEHVRKVAERERAPMYVVGETTGDHRFAFQQADGVRPFDLAVEQMFGSSPKTYMVDKTVERHYEMPQYEVSQLHEYLTNVLQLEAVACKDWLTNKVDRSVTGKIARQQCQGELQLPLSDCGVVALDYRGEKGIATSLGHAPQAA
;
A
#
# COMPACT_ATOMS: atom_id res chain seq x y z
N ARG A 1 -31.18 32.19 17.04
CA ARG A 1 -30.14 33.23 16.92
C ARG A 1 -29.45 33.35 18.27
N PHE A 2 -28.26 32.78 18.42
CA PHE A 2 -27.35 33.17 19.50
C PHE A 2 -26.04 33.60 18.82
N TYR A 3 -25.73 34.88 18.91
CA TYR A 3 -24.42 35.44 18.58
C TYR A 3 -23.54 35.32 19.81
N VAL A 4 -22.44 34.56 19.72
CA VAL A 4 -21.35 34.65 20.67
C VAL A 4 -20.25 35.47 20.00
N SER A 5 -20.01 36.66 20.53
CA SER A 5 -18.91 37.53 20.10
C SER A 5 -17.62 37.06 20.73
N LEU A 6 -16.64 36.70 19.91
CA LEU A 6 -15.26 36.46 20.33
C LEU A 6 -14.50 37.80 20.41
N PRO A 7 -13.59 37.99 21.37
CA PRO A 7 -12.79 39.21 21.46
C PRO A 7 -11.70 39.25 20.36
N PRO A 8 -11.21 40.45 19.97
CA PRO A 8 -10.24 40.59 18.90
C PRO A 8 -8.84 40.08 19.32
N ARG A 9 -8.20 39.29 18.44
CA ARG A 9 -6.83 38.80 18.60
C ARG A 9 -5.82 39.94 18.57
N ARG A 10 -4.86 39.90 19.47
CA ARG A 10 -3.69 40.81 19.49
C ARG A 10 -2.70 40.43 18.39
N LYS A 11 -2.14 41.43 17.71
CA LYS A 11 -1.26 41.30 16.52
C LYS A 11 0.19 40.90 16.78
N ASP A 12 0.54 40.44 17.96
CA ASP A 12 1.96 40.25 18.35
C ASP A 12 2.43 38.78 18.43
N GLU A 13 1.60 37.80 18.04
CA GLU A 13 1.98 36.37 18.16
C GLU A 13 2.58 35.76 16.87
N ASP A 14 2.48 36.41 15.72
CA ASP A 14 2.96 35.82 14.45
C ASP A 14 4.49 35.86 14.25
N THR A 15 5.22 36.62 15.08
CA THR A 15 6.68 36.73 14.95
C THR A 15 7.46 35.68 15.74
N GLN A 16 6.81 34.96 16.64
CA GLN A 16 7.49 33.91 17.43
C GLN A 16 7.45 32.51 16.83
N ARG A 17 6.47 32.21 15.97
CA ARG A 17 6.34 30.87 15.35
C ARG A 17 7.35 30.57 14.24
N SER A 18 7.86 31.58 13.53
CA SER A 18 8.85 31.38 12.45
C SER A 18 10.29 31.10 12.92
N ASN A 19 10.58 31.28 14.22
CA ASN A 19 11.93 31.05 14.79
C ASN A 19 12.13 29.69 15.47
N PHE A 20 11.10 28.85 15.56
CA PHE A 20 11.20 27.57 16.26
C PHE A 20 11.89 26.47 15.42
N ASN A 21 11.82 26.55 14.09
CA ASN A 21 12.39 25.56 13.18
C ASN A 21 13.86 25.81 12.78
N ARG A 22 14.58 26.78 13.39
CA ARG A 22 15.97 27.11 13.01
C ARG A 22 17.03 26.87 14.08
N LYS A 23 16.75 26.19 15.19
CA LYS A 23 17.74 25.94 16.27
C LYS A 23 17.80 24.48 16.73
N ILE A 24 17.94 23.54 15.84
CA ILE A 24 18.44 22.21 16.16
C ILE A 24 19.80 22.04 15.45
N VAL A 25 20.81 22.75 15.86
CA VAL A 25 22.19 22.40 15.56
C VAL A 25 23.03 22.70 16.81
N ASN A 26 23.60 21.64 17.39
CA ASN A 26 24.69 21.60 18.36
C ASN A 26 24.46 22.25 19.74
N ARG A 27 23.79 21.49 20.61
CA ARG A 27 24.19 21.40 22.02
C ARG A 27 24.16 19.94 22.44
N LYS A 28 25.29 19.37 22.86
CA LYS A 28 25.31 18.18 23.73
C LYS A 28 24.67 18.60 25.07
N ILE A 29 23.38 18.60 25.13
CA ILE A 29 22.61 18.55 26.37
C ILE A 29 22.47 17.05 26.63
N VAL A 30 22.97 16.59 27.74
CA VAL A 30 22.56 15.28 28.29
C VAL A 30 21.08 15.44 28.58
N ASN A 31 20.25 15.09 27.64
CA ASN A 31 18.81 15.05 27.84
C ASN A 31 18.54 13.87 28.79
N ILE A 32 18.19 14.17 30.01
CA ILE A 32 17.60 13.17 30.91
C ILE A 32 16.18 12.94 30.36
N THR A 33 16.04 11.92 29.53
CA THR A 33 14.72 11.44 29.16
C THR A 33 14.20 10.57 30.30
N MET A 34 12.94 10.75 30.67
CA MET A 34 12.25 9.94 31.67
C MET A 34 11.01 9.32 31.05
N ILE A 35 10.67 8.12 31.51
CA ILE A 35 9.46 7.42 31.10
C ILE A 35 8.45 7.47 32.24
N LEU A 36 7.27 8.03 31.95
CA LEU A 36 6.12 8.01 32.86
C LEU A 36 5.16 6.90 32.41
N PHE A 37 4.61 6.16 33.37
CA PHE A 37 3.65 5.12 33.11
C PHE A 37 2.26 5.52 33.63
N PHE A 38 1.25 5.27 32.81
CA PHE A 38 -0.15 5.53 33.15
C PHE A 38 -0.97 4.25 32.93
N ARG A 39 -1.75 3.84 33.92
CA ARG A 39 -2.63 2.67 33.82
C ARG A 39 -4.03 3.10 33.47
N THR A 40 -4.52 2.60 32.35
CA THR A 40 -5.89 2.87 31.88
C THR A 40 -6.93 2.06 32.65
N PRO A 41 -8.20 2.44 32.63
CA PRO A 41 -9.29 1.64 33.20
C PRO A 41 -9.40 0.23 32.59
N SER A 42 -8.98 0.05 31.33
CA SER A 42 -8.89 -1.25 30.65
C SER A 42 -7.69 -2.09 31.07
N LYS A 43 -6.85 -1.58 32.00
CA LYS A 43 -5.61 -2.18 32.52
C LYS A 43 -4.41 -2.17 31.58
N SER A 44 -4.52 -1.59 30.39
CA SER A 44 -3.34 -1.31 29.58
C SER A 44 -2.43 -0.28 30.28
N VAL A 45 -1.18 -0.22 29.85
CA VAL A 45 -0.20 0.73 30.35
C VAL A 45 0.24 1.64 29.21
N ILE A 46 0.11 2.94 29.39
CA ILE A 46 0.65 3.93 28.45
C ILE A 46 1.99 4.42 28.98
N ALA A 47 3.04 4.26 28.20
CA ALA A 47 4.38 4.77 28.46
C ALA A 47 4.57 6.10 27.72
N VAL A 48 4.96 7.14 28.43
CA VAL A 48 5.19 8.49 27.92
C VAL A 48 6.64 8.88 28.13
N GLU A 49 7.36 9.11 27.05
CA GLU A 49 8.74 9.61 27.08
C GLU A 49 8.74 11.14 27.11
N CYS A 50 9.39 11.71 28.12
CA CYS A 50 9.49 13.14 28.33
C CYS A 50 10.94 13.58 28.42
N ASN A 51 11.26 14.80 27.93
CA ASN A 51 12.61 15.39 28.04
C ASN A 51 12.80 16.28 29.27
N HIS A 52 11.77 16.39 30.12
CA HIS A 52 11.79 17.05 31.41
C HIS A 52 10.65 16.53 32.30
N GLU A 53 10.72 16.82 33.58
CA GLU A 53 9.63 16.48 34.54
C GLU A 53 8.37 17.28 34.22
N LEU A 54 7.25 16.58 34.09
CA LEU A 54 5.96 17.21 33.78
C LEU A 54 5.34 17.84 35.02
N PRO A 55 4.82 19.08 34.95
CA PRO A 55 4.01 19.67 36.00
C PRO A 55 2.78 18.79 36.30
N GLN A 56 2.30 18.79 37.56
CA GLN A 56 1.12 18.03 37.97
C GLN A 56 -0.11 18.32 37.08
N ALA A 57 -0.32 19.59 36.71
CA ALA A 57 -1.43 19.98 35.83
C ALA A 57 -1.35 19.33 34.43
N ASP A 58 -0.15 19.05 33.92
CA ASP A 58 0.03 18.40 32.63
C ASP A 58 -0.11 16.88 32.77
N SER A 59 0.34 16.30 33.89
CA SER A 59 0.04 14.91 34.23
C SER A 59 -1.47 14.67 34.36
N ASP A 60 -2.21 15.58 34.99
CA ASP A 60 -3.68 15.50 35.10
C ASP A 60 -4.37 15.54 33.73
N LYS A 61 -3.88 16.36 32.79
CA LYS A 61 -4.37 16.38 31.39
C LYS A 61 -4.09 15.04 30.67
N LEU A 62 -2.92 14.43 30.89
CA LEU A 62 -2.62 13.12 30.33
C LEU A 62 -3.55 12.03 30.92
N CYS A 63 -3.82 12.06 32.23
CA CYS A 63 -4.76 11.15 32.86
C CYS A 63 -6.14 11.23 32.19
N TRP A 64 -6.63 12.44 31.95
CA TRP A 64 -7.89 12.67 31.25
C TRP A 64 -7.82 12.21 29.80
N LEU A 65 -6.76 12.56 29.06
CA LEU A 65 -6.57 12.19 27.64
C LEU A 65 -6.56 10.67 27.46
N PHE A 66 -5.99 9.93 28.42
CA PHE A 66 -5.91 8.48 28.40
C PHE A 66 -7.15 7.79 29.01
N GLY A 67 -8.30 8.49 29.04
CA GLY A 67 -9.58 7.95 29.48
C GLY A 67 -9.66 7.72 30.99
N GLU A 68 -9.28 8.70 31.79
CA GLU A 68 -9.23 8.64 33.25
C GLU A 68 -8.19 7.61 33.77
N ALA A 69 -7.04 7.57 33.08
CA ALA A 69 -5.93 6.73 33.53
C ALA A 69 -5.32 7.25 34.85
N THR A 70 -4.65 6.37 35.57
CA THR A 70 -3.95 6.71 36.82
C THR A 70 -2.44 6.62 36.60
N PRO A 71 -1.67 7.61 37.07
CA PRO A 71 -0.20 7.53 37.00
C PRO A 71 0.31 6.41 37.91
N GLU A 72 1.27 5.64 37.41
CA GLU A 72 1.98 4.65 38.20
C GLU A 72 3.11 5.33 38.99
N SER A 73 3.27 4.92 40.24
CA SER A 73 4.32 5.45 41.12
C SER A 73 5.65 4.69 40.99
N GLU A 74 5.66 3.56 40.29
CA GLU A 74 6.81 2.69 40.13
C GLU A 74 7.46 2.92 38.76
N ASP A 75 8.79 3.08 38.73
CA ASP A 75 9.59 3.19 37.51
C ASP A 75 9.75 1.84 36.79
N ASN A 76 9.41 0.74 37.44
CA ASN A 76 9.53 -0.62 36.94
C ASN A 76 8.24 -1.40 37.20
N LEU A 77 7.47 -1.63 36.14
CA LEU A 77 6.24 -2.41 36.21
C LEU A 77 6.53 -3.89 35.95
N LYS A 78 6.08 -4.76 36.87
CA LYS A 78 6.23 -6.22 36.76
C LYS A 78 5.08 -6.83 35.95
N GLY A 79 5.37 -7.94 35.26
CA GLY A 79 4.38 -8.69 34.48
C GLY A 79 4.83 -8.96 33.06
N HIS A 80 3.92 -9.51 32.25
CA HIS A 80 4.14 -9.71 30.84
C HIS A 80 3.25 -8.75 30.05
N PHE A 81 3.81 -8.10 29.05
CA PHE A 81 3.12 -7.13 28.21
C PHE A 81 3.42 -7.37 26.75
N VAL A 82 2.43 -7.17 25.89
CA VAL A 82 2.60 -7.03 24.44
C VAL A 82 2.51 -5.54 24.11
N GLY A 83 3.47 -5.04 23.36
CA GLY A 83 3.49 -3.65 22.92
C GLY A 83 4.35 -3.45 21.70
N PRO A 84 4.45 -2.24 21.18
CA PRO A 84 5.22 -1.94 19.99
C PRO A 84 6.69 -2.33 20.12
N ARG A 85 7.33 -2.63 19.01
CA ARG A 85 8.79 -2.83 18.97
C ARG A 85 9.49 -1.54 19.38
N ARG A 86 10.61 -1.67 20.11
CA ARG A 86 11.37 -0.49 20.61
C ARG A 86 11.86 0.39 19.50
N GLU A 87 12.25 -0.23 18.40
CA GLU A 87 12.82 0.39 17.21
C GLU A 87 11.82 1.24 16.42
N MET A 88 10.51 1.03 16.66
CA MET A 88 9.44 1.68 15.92
C MET A 88 8.76 2.76 16.74
N ILE A 89 8.53 3.91 16.14
CA ILE A 89 7.54 4.89 16.60
C ILE A 89 6.27 4.59 15.83
N THR A 90 5.21 4.18 16.54
CA THR A 90 3.97 3.80 15.85
C THR A 90 3.23 5.01 15.29
N PRO A 91 2.43 4.86 14.22
CA PRO A 91 1.53 5.92 13.75
C PRO A 91 0.57 6.41 14.84
N TRP A 92 0.15 5.51 15.73
CA TRP A 92 -0.63 5.86 16.91
C TRP A 92 0.13 6.81 17.84
N SER A 93 1.40 6.53 18.10
CA SER A 93 2.29 7.39 18.92
C SER A 93 2.43 8.79 18.32
N THR A 94 2.65 8.88 17.00
CA THR A 94 2.76 10.16 16.30
C THR A 94 1.50 11.01 16.50
N ASN A 95 0.31 10.41 16.33
CA ASN A 95 -0.96 11.08 16.57
C ASN A 95 -1.15 11.48 18.05
N ALA A 96 -0.80 10.59 18.97
CA ALA A 96 -0.93 10.87 20.41
C ALA A 96 -0.04 12.05 20.83
N VAL A 97 1.21 12.09 20.37
CA VAL A 97 2.13 13.22 20.61
C VAL A 97 1.59 14.51 20.01
N GLU A 98 1.07 14.48 18.76
CA GLU A 98 0.46 15.66 18.15
C GLU A 98 -0.74 16.19 18.95
N ILE A 99 -1.58 15.31 19.49
CA ILE A 99 -2.71 15.70 20.35
C ILE A 99 -2.18 16.41 21.59
N THR A 100 -1.16 15.88 22.25
CA THR A 100 -0.60 16.52 23.47
C THR A 100 -0.03 17.90 23.17
N GLN A 101 0.67 18.07 22.04
CA GLN A 101 1.17 19.37 21.58
C GLN A 101 0.03 20.37 21.34
N ASN A 102 -1.08 19.93 20.70
CA ASN A 102 -2.27 20.75 20.50
C ASN A 102 -2.98 21.13 21.82
N MET A 103 -2.81 20.33 22.86
CA MET A 103 -3.28 20.64 24.22
C MET A 103 -2.33 21.56 25.01
N GLY A 104 -1.20 21.99 24.39
CA GLY A 104 -0.20 22.83 25.02
C GLY A 104 0.67 22.11 26.04
N LEU A 105 0.90 20.79 25.85
CA LEU A 105 1.85 20.02 26.67
C LEU A 105 3.19 19.98 25.92
N ASP A 106 4.23 20.48 26.55
CA ASP A 106 5.58 20.49 26.00
C ASP A 106 6.42 19.32 26.52
N GLY A 107 7.45 18.96 25.76
CA GLY A 107 8.46 17.99 26.18
C GLY A 107 8.09 16.51 26.05
N ILE A 108 6.93 16.20 25.52
CA ILE A 108 6.54 14.82 25.23
C ILE A 108 7.13 14.42 23.88
N ILE A 109 7.88 13.30 23.86
CA ILE A 109 8.64 12.82 22.70
C ILE A 109 7.94 11.63 22.05
N ARG A 110 7.48 10.68 22.88
CA ARG A 110 6.89 9.42 22.43
C ARG A 110 5.82 8.94 23.41
N ILE A 111 4.74 8.37 22.89
CA ILE A 111 3.65 7.78 23.68
C ILE A 111 3.33 6.43 23.06
N GLU A 112 3.37 5.34 23.83
CA GLU A 112 3.00 4.01 23.33
C GLU A 112 2.15 3.25 24.35
N GLU A 113 1.28 2.37 23.87
CA GLU A 113 0.40 1.56 24.72
C GLU A 113 0.88 0.10 24.78
N TYR A 114 0.86 -0.48 25.99
CA TYR A 114 1.26 -1.83 26.32
C TYR A 114 0.11 -2.60 26.97
N PHE A 115 -0.16 -3.78 26.45
CA PHE A 115 -1.27 -4.62 26.90
C PHE A 115 -0.75 -5.71 27.83
N PRO A 116 -1.26 -5.81 29.09
CA PRO A 116 -0.88 -6.88 29.98
C PRO A 116 -1.40 -8.22 29.45
N VAL A 117 -0.55 -9.23 29.48
CA VAL A 117 -0.87 -10.58 29.03
C VAL A 117 -0.53 -11.59 30.11
N LYS A 118 -1.10 -12.78 30.02
CA LYS A 118 -1.01 -13.80 31.07
C LYS A 118 0.42 -14.36 31.19
N ASP A 119 1.05 -14.62 30.06
CA ASP A 119 2.38 -15.22 29.97
C ASP A 119 3.10 -14.82 28.69
N GLU A 120 4.33 -15.33 28.52
CA GLU A 120 5.20 -15.00 27.38
C GLU A 120 4.79 -15.62 26.04
N ASN A 121 3.79 -16.50 26.02
CA ASN A 121 3.31 -17.16 24.80
C ASN A 121 2.08 -16.47 24.19
N ALA A 122 1.72 -15.28 24.68
CA ALA A 122 0.59 -14.54 24.16
C ALA A 122 0.79 -14.22 22.67
N ASP A 123 -0.28 -14.39 21.90
CA ASP A 123 -0.29 -14.10 20.47
C ASP A 123 -0.08 -12.59 20.22
N HIS A 124 0.77 -12.28 19.25
CA HIS A 124 1.07 -10.89 18.84
C HIS A 124 1.66 -10.88 17.42
N ASP A 125 1.56 -9.75 16.73
CA ASP A 125 2.21 -9.56 15.43
C ASP A 125 3.72 -9.29 15.62
N PRO A 126 4.62 -10.25 15.30
CA PRO A 126 6.05 -10.09 15.54
C PRO A 126 6.70 -9.00 14.67
N MET A 127 6.03 -8.53 13.62
CA MET A 127 6.53 -7.44 12.76
C MET A 127 6.32 -6.07 13.40
N LEU A 128 5.23 -5.89 14.16
CA LEU A 128 4.88 -4.62 14.80
C LEU A 128 5.11 -4.64 16.32
N GLN A 129 5.01 -5.80 16.95
CA GLN A 129 4.94 -5.95 18.40
C GLN A 129 6.05 -6.87 18.93
N ARG A 130 6.26 -6.81 20.21
CA ARG A 130 7.09 -7.77 20.92
C ARG A 130 6.57 -8.00 22.34
N MET A 131 7.02 -9.10 22.93
CA MET A 131 6.80 -9.46 24.32
C MET A 131 7.80 -8.72 25.24
N TYR A 132 7.29 -8.13 26.33
CA TYR A 132 8.08 -7.49 27.37
C TYR A 132 7.91 -8.22 28.71
N LYS A 133 9.05 -8.50 29.38
CA LYS A 133 9.09 -8.98 30.77
C LYS A 133 9.29 -7.78 31.70
N GLY A 134 8.18 -7.13 32.07
CA GLY A 134 8.20 -5.83 32.76
C GLY A 134 8.40 -4.66 31.80
N LEU A 135 8.04 -3.47 32.29
CA LEU A 135 8.29 -2.19 31.62
C LEU A 135 9.17 -1.33 32.54
N ASP A 136 10.23 -0.77 32.01
CA ASP A 136 11.21 0.04 32.77
C ASP A 136 11.60 1.31 32.01
N GLN A 137 12.51 2.10 32.58
CA GLN A 137 12.99 3.35 32.01
C GLN A 137 13.76 3.16 30.68
N ASN A 138 14.04 1.91 30.24
CA ASN A 138 14.67 1.59 28.96
C ASN A 138 13.68 1.03 27.94
N VAL A 139 12.37 1.16 28.17
CA VAL A 139 11.34 0.56 27.32
C VAL A 139 11.44 1.00 25.85
N PHE A 140 11.93 2.21 25.58
CA PHE A 140 12.15 2.74 24.23
C PHE A 140 13.63 2.71 23.78
N THR A 141 14.54 2.26 24.63
CA THR A 141 15.98 2.23 24.30
C THR A 141 16.28 1.07 23.37
N THR A 142 16.96 1.35 22.25
CA THR A 142 17.51 0.34 21.34
C THR A 142 19.03 0.47 21.24
N ASN A 143 19.70 -0.68 21.25
CA ASN A 143 21.16 -0.76 21.06
C ASN A 143 21.52 -1.26 19.64
N ARG A 144 20.53 -1.55 18.80
CA ARG A 144 20.76 -1.98 17.42
C ARG A 144 21.21 -0.77 16.59
N GLN A 145 22.26 -0.97 15.80
CA GLN A 145 22.73 0.00 14.82
C GLN A 145 22.33 -0.45 13.40
N PRO A 146 22.13 0.48 12.45
CA PRO A 146 21.96 0.14 11.05
C PRO A 146 23.11 -0.72 10.52
N GLU A 147 22.80 -1.70 9.68
CA GLU A 147 23.84 -2.47 9.00
C GLU A 147 24.60 -1.56 8.02
N PRO A 148 25.94 -1.70 7.92
CA PRO A 148 26.73 -0.90 6.99
C PRO A 148 26.42 -1.30 5.53
N ILE A 149 26.70 -0.38 4.60
CA ILE A 149 26.67 -0.67 3.17
C ILE A 149 27.75 -1.71 2.86
N VAL A 150 27.36 -2.75 2.12
CA VAL A 150 28.24 -3.86 1.74
C VAL A 150 28.40 -3.89 0.22
N HIS A 151 29.63 -4.08 -0.25
CA HIS A 151 29.90 -4.41 -1.67
C HIS A 151 29.78 -5.91 -1.87
N ILE A 152 29.04 -6.33 -2.91
CA ILE A 152 28.72 -7.73 -3.13
C ILE A 152 29.79 -8.37 -3.99
N GLU A 153 30.49 -9.37 -3.45
CA GLU A 153 31.52 -10.15 -4.17
C GLU A 153 30.94 -11.43 -4.79
N ASP A 154 29.91 -12.02 -4.15
CA ASP A 154 29.25 -13.26 -4.59
C ASP A 154 27.74 -12.99 -4.77
N LEU A 155 27.33 -12.75 -6.00
CA LEU A 155 25.93 -12.46 -6.37
C LEU A 155 25.02 -13.67 -6.17
N GLU A 156 25.50 -14.89 -6.41
CA GLU A 156 24.72 -16.11 -6.25
C GLU A 156 24.38 -16.34 -4.79
N ALA A 157 25.37 -16.25 -3.90
CA ALA A 157 25.18 -16.41 -2.45
C ALA A 157 24.28 -15.30 -1.88
N TYR A 158 24.42 -14.08 -2.37
CA TYR A 158 23.60 -12.95 -1.94
C TYR A 158 22.14 -13.09 -2.41
N ASN A 159 21.93 -13.52 -3.67
CA ASN A 159 20.62 -13.80 -4.23
C ASN A 159 19.84 -14.83 -3.39
N GLU A 160 20.50 -15.92 -2.98
CA GLU A 160 19.87 -16.95 -2.16
C GLU A 160 19.59 -16.45 -0.73
N LYS A 161 20.57 -15.79 -0.11
CA LYS A 161 20.47 -15.27 1.27
C LYS A 161 19.32 -14.29 1.45
N GLU A 162 19.19 -13.35 0.53
CA GLU A 162 18.19 -12.26 0.62
C GLU A 162 16.86 -12.61 -0.07
N GLY A 163 16.77 -13.76 -0.75
CA GLY A 163 15.55 -14.20 -1.44
C GLY A 163 15.19 -13.31 -2.62
N LEU A 164 16.17 -12.93 -3.47
CA LEU A 164 15.98 -11.91 -4.53
C LEU A 164 15.33 -12.45 -5.79
N ALA A 165 15.28 -13.77 -6.00
CA ALA A 165 14.71 -14.42 -7.18
C ALA A 165 15.33 -13.98 -8.52
N LEU A 166 16.61 -13.59 -8.52
CA LEU A 166 17.33 -13.22 -9.74
C LEU A 166 17.59 -14.46 -10.59
N SER A 167 17.35 -14.38 -11.89
CA SER A 167 17.74 -15.40 -12.87
C SER A 167 19.25 -15.39 -13.10
N LYS A 168 19.76 -16.45 -13.75
CA LYS A 168 21.17 -16.50 -14.14
C LYS A 168 21.53 -15.38 -15.11
N GLU A 169 20.66 -15.12 -16.06
CA GLU A 169 20.83 -14.05 -17.06
C GLU A 169 20.88 -12.66 -16.41
N GLU A 170 20.06 -12.44 -15.39
CA GLU A 170 20.06 -11.19 -14.61
C GLU A 170 21.34 -11.04 -13.78
N MET A 171 21.82 -12.12 -13.16
CA MET A 171 23.12 -12.09 -12.46
C MET A 171 24.28 -11.84 -13.42
N ASP A 172 24.28 -12.44 -14.61
CA ASP A 172 25.30 -12.19 -15.65
C ASP A 172 25.23 -10.73 -16.16
N TYR A 173 24.03 -10.17 -16.25
CA TYR A 173 23.81 -8.75 -16.56
C TYR A 173 24.39 -7.85 -15.47
N LEU A 174 24.12 -8.11 -14.19
CA LEU A 174 24.68 -7.32 -13.08
C LEU A 174 26.21 -7.37 -13.06
N LYS A 175 26.83 -8.54 -13.35
CA LYS A 175 28.28 -8.67 -13.51
C LYS A 175 28.83 -7.83 -14.69
N LYS A 176 28.02 -7.60 -15.73
CA LYS A 176 28.38 -6.66 -16.80
C LYS A 176 28.30 -5.22 -16.30
N VAL A 177 27.25 -4.85 -15.57
CA VAL A 177 27.08 -3.51 -14.97
C VAL A 177 28.28 -3.18 -14.06
N GLU A 178 28.73 -4.13 -13.21
CA GLU A 178 29.93 -3.95 -12.39
C GLU A 178 31.18 -3.62 -13.21
N ARG A 179 31.39 -4.33 -14.32
CA ARG A 179 32.53 -4.05 -15.21
C ARG A 179 32.43 -2.65 -15.84
N ASP A 180 31.22 -2.25 -16.25
CA ASP A 180 30.98 -0.95 -16.88
C ASP A 180 31.17 0.20 -15.87
N LEU A 181 30.83 -0.02 -14.61
CA LEU A 181 31.03 0.93 -13.50
C LEU A 181 32.48 0.94 -12.97
N GLY A 182 33.27 -0.12 -13.24
CA GLY A 182 34.63 -0.29 -12.71
C GLY A 182 34.68 -0.50 -11.19
N ARG A 183 33.58 -0.92 -10.57
CA ARG A 183 33.46 -1.21 -9.15
C ARG A 183 32.44 -2.32 -8.88
N PRO A 184 32.57 -3.04 -7.75
CA PRO A 184 31.50 -3.93 -7.30
C PRO A 184 30.19 -3.16 -7.04
N LEU A 185 29.06 -3.84 -7.21
CA LEU A 185 27.76 -3.31 -6.81
C LEU A 185 27.59 -3.34 -5.28
N THR A 186 26.83 -2.38 -4.78
CA THR A 186 26.45 -2.37 -3.37
C THR A 186 25.27 -3.32 -3.14
N ASP A 187 25.05 -3.69 -1.88
CA ASP A 187 23.86 -4.42 -1.44
C ASP A 187 22.56 -3.71 -1.82
N SER A 188 22.55 -2.38 -1.71
CA SER A 188 21.40 -1.54 -2.08
C SER A 188 21.12 -1.57 -3.58
N GLU A 189 22.17 -1.57 -4.42
CA GLU A 189 22.05 -1.63 -5.89
C GLU A 189 21.55 -3.00 -6.35
N VAL A 190 22.10 -4.10 -5.80
CA VAL A 190 21.65 -5.47 -6.14
C VAL A 190 20.23 -5.71 -5.66
N PHE A 191 19.93 -5.34 -4.40
CA PHE A 191 18.60 -5.50 -3.82
C PHE A 191 17.56 -4.66 -4.58
N GLY A 192 17.85 -3.39 -4.83
CA GLY A 192 16.97 -2.48 -5.57
C GLY A 192 16.72 -2.97 -6.99
N PHE A 193 17.76 -3.38 -7.72
CA PHE A 193 17.62 -3.94 -9.07
C PHE A 193 16.70 -5.17 -9.08
N ALA A 194 16.89 -6.10 -8.13
CA ALA A 194 16.06 -7.30 -8.03
C ALA A 194 14.58 -6.99 -7.79
N GLN A 195 14.29 -5.99 -6.94
CA GLN A 195 12.92 -5.58 -6.69
C GLN A 195 12.28 -4.91 -7.91
N ILE A 196 12.95 -3.93 -8.53
CA ILE A 196 12.46 -3.20 -9.71
C ILE A 196 12.26 -4.15 -10.90
N ASN A 197 13.15 -5.14 -11.09
CA ASN A 197 13.09 -6.09 -12.18
C ASN A 197 12.43 -7.42 -11.79
N SER A 198 11.66 -7.47 -10.71
CA SER A 198 10.87 -8.63 -10.31
C SER A 198 9.75 -8.92 -11.33
N GLU A 199 9.21 -10.15 -11.31
CA GLU A 199 8.00 -10.47 -12.08
C GLU A 199 6.84 -9.55 -11.72
N HIS A 200 6.72 -9.18 -10.45
CA HIS A 200 5.71 -8.26 -9.95
C HIS A 200 5.75 -6.89 -10.65
N CYS A 201 6.94 -6.27 -10.78
CA CYS A 201 7.07 -4.93 -11.36
C CYS A 201 7.16 -4.94 -12.90
N ARG A 202 7.77 -5.99 -13.50
CA ARG A 202 8.11 -5.98 -14.94
C ARG A 202 7.28 -6.91 -15.80
N HIS A 203 6.45 -7.75 -15.20
CA HIS A 203 5.61 -8.70 -15.96
C HIS A 203 6.43 -9.50 -16.98
N LYS A 204 7.55 -10.09 -16.57
CA LYS A 204 8.53 -10.75 -17.45
C LYS A 204 7.91 -11.88 -18.27
N ILE A 205 6.96 -12.65 -17.68
CA ILE A 205 6.24 -13.72 -18.36
C ILE A 205 5.32 -13.12 -19.42
N PHE A 206 4.52 -12.12 -19.10
CA PHE A 206 3.62 -11.45 -20.04
C PHE A 206 4.37 -10.71 -21.16
N GLY A 207 5.51 -10.12 -20.85
CA GLY A 207 6.41 -9.48 -21.80
C GLY A 207 7.37 -10.43 -22.52
N GLY A 208 7.41 -11.71 -22.08
CA GLY A 208 8.35 -12.72 -22.54
C GLY A 208 8.09 -13.22 -23.96
N THR A 209 9.08 -13.90 -24.49
CA THR A 209 9.03 -14.55 -25.82
C THR A 209 8.61 -16.01 -25.63
N PHE A 210 7.51 -16.42 -26.23
CA PHE A 210 7.02 -17.80 -26.18
C PHE A 210 7.56 -18.60 -27.37
N ILE A 211 8.09 -19.80 -27.09
CA ILE A 211 8.54 -20.78 -28.07
C ILE A 211 7.65 -22.02 -27.90
N ILE A 212 6.65 -22.18 -28.78
CA ILE A 212 5.69 -23.30 -28.72
C ILE A 212 6.01 -24.27 -29.84
N ASP A 213 6.21 -25.55 -29.50
CA ASP A 213 6.62 -26.60 -30.42
C ASP A 213 7.88 -26.28 -31.22
N GLY A 214 8.80 -25.51 -30.63
CA GLY A 214 10.04 -25.08 -31.28
C GLY A 214 9.87 -23.88 -32.20
N VAL A 215 8.69 -23.26 -32.25
CA VAL A 215 8.39 -22.07 -33.06
C VAL A 215 8.26 -20.85 -32.13
N GLU A 216 9.09 -19.84 -32.39
CA GLU A 216 8.99 -18.56 -31.70
C GLU A 216 7.71 -17.82 -32.13
N GLN A 217 6.91 -17.39 -31.15
CA GLN A 217 5.66 -16.67 -31.38
C GLN A 217 5.96 -15.20 -31.72
N GLU A 218 5.20 -14.65 -32.67
CA GLU A 218 5.38 -13.28 -33.16
C GLU A 218 5.10 -12.20 -32.11
N SER A 219 4.26 -12.50 -31.14
CA SER A 219 3.79 -11.55 -30.14
C SER A 219 3.87 -12.13 -28.73
N SER A 220 4.31 -11.31 -27.77
CA SER A 220 4.15 -11.59 -26.34
C SER A 220 2.68 -11.50 -25.94
N LEU A 221 2.31 -12.07 -24.77
CA LEU A 221 0.94 -11.95 -24.24
C LEU A 221 0.55 -10.47 -24.05
N PHE A 222 1.48 -9.64 -23.61
CA PHE A 222 1.21 -8.22 -23.40
C PHE A 222 0.98 -7.46 -24.72
N GLN A 223 1.70 -7.83 -25.80
CA GLN A 223 1.45 -7.29 -27.14
C GLN A 223 0.08 -7.68 -27.68
N MET A 224 -0.39 -8.92 -27.43
CA MET A 224 -1.74 -9.37 -27.78
C MET A 224 -2.80 -8.55 -27.07
N ILE A 225 -2.64 -8.28 -25.77
CA ILE A 225 -3.54 -7.42 -25.00
C ILE A 225 -3.56 -6.00 -25.58
N LYS A 226 -2.39 -5.38 -25.83
CA LYS A 226 -2.30 -4.05 -26.43
C LYS A 226 -2.96 -3.96 -27.80
N LYS A 227 -2.86 -5.01 -28.62
CA LYS A 227 -3.49 -5.09 -29.94
C LYS A 227 -5.01 -4.91 -29.85
N THR A 228 -5.68 -5.44 -28.83
CA THR A 228 -7.14 -5.27 -28.65
C THR A 228 -7.52 -3.79 -28.55
N THR A 229 -6.74 -3.00 -27.81
CA THR A 229 -6.94 -1.55 -27.68
C THR A 229 -6.60 -0.80 -28.95
N GLN A 230 -5.56 -1.23 -29.68
CA GLN A 230 -5.17 -0.61 -30.96
C GLN A 230 -6.25 -0.79 -32.03
N GLU A 231 -6.83 -2.00 -32.13
CA GLU A 231 -7.89 -2.32 -33.08
C GLU A 231 -9.24 -1.67 -32.70
N ASN A 232 -9.50 -1.52 -31.38
CA ASN A 232 -10.76 -1.01 -30.87
C ASN A 232 -10.50 0.02 -29.75
N PRO A 233 -9.98 1.23 -30.06
CA PRO A 233 -9.62 2.22 -29.04
C PRO A 233 -10.83 2.79 -28.28
N ASN A 234 -12.03 2.74 -28.90
CA ASN A 234 -13.26 3.23 -28.30
C ASN A 234 -13.08 4.63 -27.68
N LYS A 235 -13.39 4.75 -26.37
CA LYS A 235 -13.25 5.99 -25.60
C LYS A 235 -12.01 6.03 -24.68
N ILE A 236 -11.02 5.18 -24.94
CA ILE A 236 -9.77 5.16 -24.18
C ILE A 236 -8.97 6.41 -24.48
N ILE A 237 -8.56 7.12 -23.42
CA ILE A 237 -7.68 8.29 -23.49
C ILE A 237 -6.23 7.88 -23.19
N SER A 238 -6.02 7.05 -22.18
CA SER A 238 -4.71 6.53 -21.78
C SER A 238 -4.82 5.09 -21.28
N ALA A 239 -3.93 4.22 -21.78
CA ALA A 239 -3.74 2.87 -21.28
C ALA A 239 -2.28 2.44 -21.50
N TYR A 240 -1.76 1.57 -20.65
CA TYR A 240 -0.41 0.99 -20.71
C TYR A 240 0.75 2.00 -20.57
N LYS A 241 0.48 3.20 -20.09
CA LYS A 241 1.47 4.28 -19.90
C LYS A 241 1.53 4.81 -18.47
N ASP A 242 0.62 4.36 -17.64
CA ASP A 242 0.46 4.78 -16.26
C ASP A 242 -0.10 3.60 -15.46
N ASN A 243 -0.12 3.70 -14.14
CA ASN A 243 -0.66 2.66 -13.25
C ASN A 243 -2.17 2.48 -13.40
N VAL A 244 -2.84 3.39 -14.10
CA VAL A 244 -4.28 3.43 -14.30
C VAL A 244 -4.62 3.68 -15.77
N ALA A 245 -5.74 3.12 -16.23
CA ALA A 245 -6.31 3.47 -17.52
C ALA A 245 -7.37 4.55 -17.36
N PHE A 246 -7.42 5.48 -18.32
CA PHE A 246 -8.43 6.53 -18.41
C PHE A 246 -9.29 6.38 -19.67
N ALA A 247 -10.60 6.42 -19.47
CA ALA A 247 -11.59 6.52 -20.53
C ALA A 247 -12.34 7.85 -20.45
N GLU A 248 -12.93 8.30 -21.58
CA GLU A 248 -13.76 9.51 -21.61
C GLU A 248 -14.95 9.38 -20.65
N GLY A 249 -15.13 10.39 -19.80
CA GLY A 249 -16.24 10.51 -18.87
C GLY A 249 -17.24 11.62 -19.25
N PRO A 250 -18.35 11.71 -18.55
CA PRO A 250 -19.32 12.80 -18.75
C PRO A 250 -18.80 14.13 -18.17
N VAL A 251 -19.40 15.24 -18.56
CA VAL A 251 -19.28 16.51 -17.83
C VAL A 251 -20.01 16.36 -16.50
N ILE A 252 -19.34 16.65 -15.39
CA ILE A 252 -19.87 16.52 -14.02
C ILE A 252 -19.63 17.80 -13.22
N GLU A 253 -20.41 17.99 -12.15
CA GLU A 253 -20.22 19.11 -11.22
C GLU A 253 -19.14 18.76 -10.18
N GLN A 254 -18.12 19.60 -10.09
CA GLN A 254 -17.16 19.60 -8.97
C GLN A 254 -17.61 20.61 -7.92
N PHE A 255 -17.56 20.24 -6.64
CA PHE A 255 -17.86 21.08 -5.51
C PHE A 255 -16.63 21.21 -4.62
N ALA A 256 -15.89 22.31 -4.78
CA ALA A 256 -14.61 22.55 -4.13
C ALA A 256 -14.34 24.05 -3.95
N PRO A 257 -13.46 24.47 -3.03
CA PRO A 257 -12.96 25.83 -2.97
C PRO A 257 -12.02 26.12 -4.14
N ALA A 258 -11.79 27.42 -4.44
CA ALA A 258 -10.85 27.83 -5.48
C ALA A 258 -9.38 27.75 -5.03
N ASP A 259 -9.13 27.97 -3.74
CA ASP A 259 -7.80 27.94 -3.11
C ASP A 259 -7.84 27.06 -1.86
N HIS A 260 -7.06 25.99 -1.86
CA HIS A 260 -6.99 25.03 -0.77
C HIS A 260 -5.95 25.37 0.31
N SER A 261 -5.09 26.36 0.09
CA SER A 261 -4.06 26.78 1.06
C SER A 261 -4.59 27.70 2.18
N LYS A 262 -5.84 28.12 2.10
CA LYS A 262 -6.52 29.02 3.06
C LYS A 262 -8.02 28.72 3.13
N PRO A 263 -8.76 29.24 4.16
CA PRO A 263 -10.23 29.22 4.18
C PRO A 263 -10.80 29.92 2.95
N ASP A 264 -11.70 29.25 2.22
CA ASP A 264 -12.34 29.77 1.03
C ASP A 264 -13.77 29.22 0.88
N TYR A 265 -14.57 29.85 0.00
CA TYR A 265 -15.94 29.43 -0.30
C TYR A 265 -15.94 28.28 -1.32
N PHE A 266 -16.76 27.27 -1.06
CA PHE A 266 -17.00 26.19 -2.02
C PHE A 266 -17.79 26.71 -3.22
N GLN A 267 -17.35 26.31 -4.39
CA GLN A 267 -17.94 26.68 -5.68
C GLN A 267 -18.35 25.43 -6.43
N VAL A 268 -19.40 25.54 -7.25
CA VAL A 268 -19.79 24.49 -8.19
C VAL A 268 -19.23 24.87 -9.55
N LYS A 269 -18.46 23.95 -10.16
CA LYS A 269 -17.87 24.11 -11.49
C LYS A 269 -18.14 22.87 -12.32
N ASP A 270 -18.47 23.04 -13.58
CA ASP A 270 -18.50 21.92 -14.53
C ASP A 270 -17.08 21.53 -14.93
N ILE A 271 -16.76 20.25 -14.83
CA ILE A 271 -15.51 19.68 -15.30
C ILE A 271 -15.76 18.58 -16.34
N LYS A 272 -14.91 18.54 -17.36
CA LYS A 272 -14.83 17.38 -18.25
C LYS A 272 -14.10 16.27 -17.52
N SER A 273 -14.81 15.21 -17.18
CA SER A 273 -14.25 14.09 -16.45
C SER A 273 -13.64 13.04 -17.37
N VAL A 274 -12.75 12.26 -16.79
CA VAL A 274 -12.30 10.96 -17.29
C VAL A 274 -12.60 9.92 -16.24
N ILE A 275 -12.94 8.71 -16.65
CA ILE A 275 -13.16 7.57 -15.75
C ILE A 275 -11.83 6.85 -15.57
N SER A 276 -11.38 6.68 -14.34
CA SER A 276 -10.20 5.89 -14.01
C SER A 276 -10.59 4.45 -13.67
N LEU A 277 -9.81 3.51 -14.19
CA LEU A 277 -10.01 2.07 -14.06
C LEU A 277 -8.70 1.41 -13.65
N LYS A 278 -8.75 0.59 -12.60
CA LYS A 278 -7.63 -0.22 -12.14
C LYS A 278 -8.12 -1.58 -11.69
N ALA A 279 -7.32 -2.60 -12.03
CA ALA A 279 -7.38 -3.92 -11.42
C ALA A 279 -5.95 -4.29 -10.97
N GLU A 280 -5.83 -4.80 -9.76
CA GLU A 280 -4.57 -5.15 -9.12
C GLU A 280 -4.63 -6.57 -8.58
N THR A 281 -3.52 -7.31 -8.64
CA THR A 281 -3.40 -8.61 -8.00
C THR A 281 -2.61 -8.49 -6.71
N HIS A 282 -3.10 -9.08 -5.61
CA HIS A 282 -2.40 -9.07 -4.33
C HIS A 282 -2.40 -10.46 -3.68
N ASN A 283 -1.82 -11.41 -4.40
CA ASN A 283 -1.96 -12.85 -4.16
C ASN A 283 -1.12 -13.35 -2.98
N PHE A 284 0.19 -13.19 -3.05
CA PHE A 284 1.13 -13.66 -2.03
C PHE A 284 0.83 -13.05 -0.65
N PRO A 285 0.71 -11.73 -0.50
CA PRO A 285 0.44 -11.14 0.81
C PRO A 285 -0.89 -11.61 1.41
N THR A 286 -1.94 -11.76 0.58
CA THR A 286 -3.26 -12.26 1.01
C THR A 286 -3.21 -13.72 1.44
N THR A 287 -2.33 -14.54 0.86
CA THR A 287 -2.14 -15.95 1.27
C THR A 287 -1.45 -16.03 2.63
N VAL A 288 -0.43 -15.22 2.87
CA VAL A 288 0.46 -15.30 4.04
C VAL A 288 -0.14 -14.58 5.26
N GLU A 289 -0.60 -13.35 5.07
CA GLU A 289 -1.22 -12.51 6.11
C GLU A 289 -2.51 -11.89 5.55
N PRO A 290 -3.61 -12.65 5.53
CA PRO A 290 -4.80 -12.30 4.75
C PRO A 290 -5.42 -10.93 5.07
N PHE A 291 -5.49 -10.55 6.35
CA PHE A 291 -6.07 -9.27 6.74
C PHE A 291 -5.24 -8.11 6.19
N ASN A 292 -3.95 -8.06 6.53
CA ASN A 292 -3.07 -6.99 6.08
C ASN A 292 -2.78 -7.07 4.58
N GLY A 293 -2.63 -8.28 4.02
CA GLY A 293 -2.46 -8.48 2.59
C GLY A 293 -3.62 -7.92 1.78
N ALA A 294 -4.85 -8.22 2.15
CA ALA A 294 -6.02 -7.69 1.45
C ALA A 294 -6.24 -6.18 1.72
N SER A 295 -5.93 -5.70 2.93
CA SER A 295 -5.95 -4.26 3.23
C SER A 295 -5.01 -3.50 2.33
N THR A 296 -3.76 -3.94 2.21
CA THR A 296 -2.75 -3.27 1.39
C THR A 296 -2.99 -3.47 -0.10
N GLY A 297 -3.62 -4.57 -0.53
CA GLY A 297 -4.11 -4.75 -1.90
C GLY A 297 -5.16 -3.72 -2.29
N THR A 298 -6.16 -3.49 -1.41
CA THR A 298 -7.13 -2.41 -1.59
C THR A 298 -6.46 -1.04 -1.55
N GLY A 299 -5.51 -0.83 -0.63
CA GLY A 299 -4.71 0.40 -0.56
C GLY A 299 -3.91 0.66 -1.83
N GLY A 300 -3.34 -0.39 -2.46
CA GLY A 300 -2.56 -0.31 -3.69
C GLY A 300 -3.39 0.19 -4.88
N GLU A 301 -4.51 -0.47 -5.14
CA GLU A 301 -5.39 -0.08 -6.23
C GLU A 301 -5.97 1.35 -6.08
N ILE A 302 -6.19 1.78 -4.83
CA ILE A 302 -6.57 3.17 -4.52
C ILE A 302 -5.44 4.13 -4.86
N ARG A 303 -4.18 3.82 -4.47
CA ARG A 303 -3.03 4.69 -4.74
C ARG A 303 -2.76 4.83 -6.22
N ASP A 304 -2.84 3.73 -6.97
CA ASP A 304 -2.68 3.78 -8.42
C ASP A 304 -3.69 4.74 -9.05
N ARG A 305 -4.95 4.67 -8.63
CA ARG A 305 -5.97 5.57 -9.15
C ARG A 305 -5.77 7.00 -8.68
N MET A 306 -5.42 7.23 -7.42
CA MET A 306 -5.13 8.61 -6.98
C MET A 306 -3.85 9.17 -7.60
N GLY A 307 -2.89 8.31 -8.00
CA GLY A 307 -1.66 8.66 -8.70
C GLY A 307 -1.78 8.72 -10.22
N GLY A 308 -2.94 8.44 -10.79
CA GLY A 308 -3.15 8.48 -12.23
C GLY A 308 -3.04 9.89 -12.82
N GLY A 309 -2.26 10.04 -13.91
CA GLY A 309 -1.99 11.34 -14.53
C GLY A 309 -1.25 12.28 -13.60
N LYS A 310 -1.90 13.39 -13.24
CA LYS A 310 -1.44 14.36 -12.22
C LYS A 310 -2.29 14.28 -10.93
N GLY A 311 -3.10 13.23 -10.81
CA GLY A 311 -3.99 12.94 -9.71
C GLY A 311 -5.44 12.72 -10.14
N SER A 312 -6.13 11.81 -9.45
CA SER A 312 -7.55 11.53 -9.67
C SER A 312 -8.26 11.06 -8.40
N TRP A 313 -9.57 10.82 -8.48
CA TRP A 313 -10.44 10.52 -7.33
C TRP A 313 -10.90 9.06 -7.35
N PRO A 314 -10.39 8.17 -6.51
CA PRO A 314 -11.00 6.88 -6.22
C PRO A 314 -12.37 7.04 -5.56
N ILE A 315 -13.38 6.30 -6.01
CA ILE A 315 -14.76 6.43 -5.48
C ILE A 315 -15.42 5.11 -5.10
N ALA A 316 -15.06 4.02 -5.74
CA ALA A 316 -15.62 2.71 -5.43
C ALA A 316 -14.63 1.59 -5.75
N GLY A 317 -14.54 0.61 -4.87
CA GLY A 317 -13.67 -0.54 -4.98
C GLY A 317 -14.42 -1.85 -5.28
N THR A 318 -13.66 -2.82 -5.74
CA THR A 318 -14.12 -4.20 -5.98
C THR A 318 -13.10 -5.18 -5.41
N ALA A 319 -13.54 -6.38 -5.02
CA ALA A 319 -12.65 -7.44 -4.59
C ALA A 319 -13.15 -8.81 -5.07
N VAL A 320 -12.26 -9.59 -5.69
CA VAL A 320 -12.51 -10.98 -6.06
C VAL A 320 -11.49 -11.86 -5.37
N TYR A 321 -11.94 -12.97 -4.80
CA TYR A 321 -11.08 -13.97 -4.20
C TYR A 321 -11.26 -15.31 -4.90
N MET A 322 -10.14 -15.97 -5.21
CA MET A 322 -10.11 -17.32 -5.76
C MET A 322 -9.29 -18.20 -4.83
N THR A 323 -9.92 -19.26 -4.29
CA THR A 323 -9.30 -20.16 -3.33
C THR A 323 -9.61 -21.62 -3.64
N SER A 324 -8.90 -22.53 -3.05
CA SER A 324 -9.35 -23.91 -2.90
C SER A 324 -10.60 -23.96 -2.03
N TYR A 325 -11.33 -25.08 -2.07
CA TYR A 325 -12.59 -25.22 -1.35
C TYR A 325 -12.44 -24.91 0.15
N PRO A 326 -13.26 -24.02 0.72
CA PRO A 326 -13.19 -23.63 2.13
C PRO A 326 -13.77 -24.70 3.06
N ARG A 327 -14.59 -25.60 2.57
CA ARG A 327 -15.23 -26.70 3.31
C ARG A 327 -15.95 -26.21 4.56
N THR A 328 -16.74 -25.15 4.39
CA THR A 328 -17.49 -24.52 5.48
C THR A 328 -18.76 -25.29 5.89
N GLU A 329 -19.25 -26.15 5.03
CA GLU A 329 -20.46 -26.95 5.23
C GLU A 329 -20.24 -28.39 4.74
N GLU A 330 -20.90 -29.34 5.35
CA GLU A 330 -20.92 -30.75 4.93
C GLU A 330 -21.87 -30.99 3.75
N GLY A 331 -21.64 -32.10 3.01
CA GLY A 331 -22.56 -32.57 1.98
C GLY A 331 -22.41 -31.91 0.61
N ARG A 332 -21.25 -31.35 0.31
CA ARG A 332 -20.88 -30.86 -1.02
C ARG A 332 -20.03 -31.89 -1.76
N PRO A 333 -20.57 -32.63 -2.73
CA PRO A 333 -19.88 -33.79 -3.34
C PRO A 333 -18.55 -33.41 -4.00
N TRP A 334 -18.42 -32.22 -4.58
CA TRP A 334 -17.18 -31.78 -5.22
C TRP A 334 -16.05 -31.53 -4.24
N GLU A 335 -16.34 -31.22 -2.97
CA GLU A 335 -15.34 -30.99 -1.92
C GLU A 335 -14.73 -32.28 -1.38
N GLU A 336 -15.37 -33.43 -1.65
CA GLU A 336 -14.93 -34.75 -1.20
C GLU A 336 -14.01 -35.44 -2.22
N ILE A 337 -13.91 -34.93 -3.45
CA ILE A 337 -13.13 -35.55 -4.54
C ILE A 337 -11.63 -35.55 -4.22
N LEU A 338 -11.14 -34.52 -3.58
CA LEU A 338 -9.74 -34.35 -3.19
C LEU A 338 -9.60 -34.31 -1.67
N PRO A 339 -8.51 -34.88 -1.12
CA PRO A 339 -8.23 -34.80 0.31
C PRO A 339 -7.94 -33.34 0.71
N VAL A 340 -8.35 -33.00 1.92
CA VAL A 340 -8.02 -31.69 2.51
C VAL A 340 -6.50 -31.52 2.58
N ARG A 341 -5.99 -30.43 1.99
CA ARG A 341 -4.56 -30.13 2.00
C ARG A 341 -4.15 -29.45 3.29
N LYS A 342 -2.90 -29.64 3.67
CA LYS A 342 -2.27 -28.86 4.73
C LYS A 342 -1.81 -27.52 4.15
N TRP A 343 -2.36 -26.44 4.67
CA TRP A 343 -1.95 -25.08 4.32
C TRP A 343 -0.77 -24.62 5.19
N LEU A 344 0.11 -23.80 4.62
CA LEU A 344 1.32 -23.33 5.29
C LEU A 344 1.02 -22.35 6.43
N TYR A 345 0.05 -21.47 6.21
CA TYR A 345 -0.28 -20.40 7.15
C TYR A 345 -1.70 -20.50 7.69
N GLN A 346 -2.70 -20.38 6.82
CA GLN A 346 -4.12 -20.36 7.20
C GLN A 346 -4.95 -21.15 6.20
N THR A 347 -6.11 -21.67 6.64
CA THR A 347 -7.05 -22.38 5.77
C THR A 347 -7.74 -21.45 4.79
N PRO A 348 -8.29 -21.94 3.66
CA PRO A 348 -9.06 -21.12 2.72
C PRO A 348 -10.21 -20.34 3.38
N GLU A 349 -10.94 -20.94 4.32
CA GLU A 349 -11.99 -20.27 5.08
C GLU A 349 -11.43 -19.08 5.90
N GLN A 350 -10.35 -19.31 6.65
CA GLN A 350 -9.71 -18.26 7.44
C GLN A 350 -9.19 -17.12 6.57
N ILE A 351 -8.61 -17.47 5.40
CA ILE A 351 -8.12 -16.49 4.43
C ILE A 351 -9.28 -15.64 3.92
N LEU A 352 -10.38 -16.25 3.47
CA LEU A 352 -11.53 -15.54 2.93
C LEU A 352 -12.13 -14.56 3.95
N ILE A 353 -12.34 -15.00 5.20
CA ILE A 353 -12.88 -14.15 6.27
C ILE A 353 -11.95 -12.97 6.56
N LYS A 354 -10.66 -13.25 6.78
CA LYS A 354 -9.69 -12.21 7.14
C LYS A 354 -9.42 -11.24 5.98
N ALA A 355 -9.30 -11.75 4.76
CA ALA A 355 -9.08 -10.92 3.58
C ALA A 355 -10.28 -10.00 3.29
N SER A 356 -11.50 -10.52 3.35
CA SER A 356 -12.72 -9.71 3.20
C SER A 356 -12.80 -8.60 4.26
N ASN A 357 -12.49 -8.94 5.51
CA ASN A 357 -12.46 -7.95 6.59
C ASN A 357 -11.36 -6.90 6.37
N GLY A 358 -10.16 -7.31 5.97
CA GLY A 358 -9.03 -6.40 5.74
C GLY A 358 -9.27 -5.42 4.59
N ALA A 359 -9.75 -5.90 3.45
CA ALA A 359 -10.07 -5.06 2.30
C ALA A 359 -11.18 -4.04 2.62
N SER A 360 -12.23 -4.48 3.31
CA SER A 360 -13.33 -3.61 3.71
C SER A 360 -12.92 -2.59 4.77
N ASP A 361 -12.11 -2.99 5.75
CA ASP A 361 -11.58 -2.10 6.79
C ASP A 361 -10.78 -0.95 6.18
N PHE A 362 -9.86 -1.27 5.26
CA PHE A 362 -9.07 -0.23 4.59
C PHE A 362 -9.94 0.69 3.74
N GLY A 363 -10.77 0.12 2.86
CA GLY A 363 -11.64 0.90 1.97
C GLY A 363 -12.58 1.81 2.74
N ASN A 364 -13.21 1.32 3.80
CA ASN A 364 -14.15 2.10 4.62
C ASN A 364 -13.45 3.21 5.41
N LYS A 365 -12.28 2.96 5.98
CA LYS A 365 -11.47 3.98 6.68
C LYS A 365 -10.95 5.05 5.73
N PHE A 366 -10.58 4.67 4.52
CA PHE A 366 -10.17 5.61 3.47
C PHE A 366 -11.37 6.41 2.92
N GLY A 367 -12.53 5.81 2.84
CA GLY A 367 -13.75 6.38 2.25
C GLY A 367 -14.02 5.88 0.83
N GLN A 368 -13.63 4.65 0.53
CA GLN A 368 -13.97 3.93 -0.70
C GLN A 368 -14.65 2.61 -0.37
N PRO A 369 -15.99 2.52 -0.48
CA PRO A 369 -16.69 1.27 -0.22
C PRO A 369 -16.37 0.22 -1.28
N LEU A 370 -16.31 -1.05 -0.88
CA LEU A 370 -16.34 -2.18 -1.80
C LEU A 370 -17.77 -2.41 -2.25
N ILE A 371 -18.08 -2.12 -3.51
CA ILE A 371 -19.46 -2.11 -4.03
C ILE A 371 -19.87 -3.40 -4.73
N CYS A 372 -18.92 -4.17 -5.21
CA CYS A 372 -19.16 -5.51 -5.76
C CYS A 372 -17.92 -6.38 -5.67
N GLY A 373 -18.11 -7.68 -5.76
CA GLY A 373 -17.03 -8.66 -5.71
C GLY A 373 -17.55 -10.07 -5.94
N SER A 374 -16.64 -11.04 -5.88
CA SER A 374 -16.97 -12.45 -6.07
C SER A 374 -16.04 -13.35 -5.28
N VAL A 375 -16.52 -14.54 -4.96
CA VAL A 375 -15.72 -15.64 -4.43
C VAL A 375 -15.83 -16.81 -5.40
N LEU A 376 -14.69 -17.33 -5.80
CA LEU A 376 -14.58 -18.50 -6.64
C LEU A 376 -13.75 -19.55 -5.95
N THR A 377 -14.16 -20.79 -6.06
CA THR A 377 -13.45 -21.92 -5.51
C THR A 377 -13.26 -22.98 -6.57
N PHE A 378 -12.12 -23.62 -6.57
CA PHE A 378 -11.83 -24.64 -7.56
C PHE A 378 -10.75 -25.60 -7.05
N GLU A 379 -11.04 -26.90 -7.13
CA GLU A 379 -10.09 -28.00 -7.04
C GLU A 379 -10.48 -29.04 -8.07
N HIS A 380 -9.53 -29.53 -8.84
CA HIS A 380 -9.76 -30.53 -9.87
C HIS A 380 -8.58 -31.50 -9.96
N LYS A 381 -8.88 -32.77 -10.16
CA LYS A 381 -7.88 -33.78 -10.45
C LYS A 381 -8.12 -34.34 -11.83
N GLU A 382 -7.09 -34.29 -12.67
CA GLU A 382 -7.09 -34.89 -13.99
C GLU A 382 -5.87 -35.79 -14.14
N LYS A 383 -6.11 -37.10 -14.22
CA LYS A 383 -5.04 -38.13 -14.19
C LYS A 383 -4.16 -37.98 -12.96
N ASP A 384 -2.90 -37.61 -13.16
CA ASP A 384 -1.92 -37.42 -12.09
C ASP A 384 -1.71 -35.95 -11.73
N GLU A 385 -2.41 -35.03 -12.42
CA GLU A 385 -2.31 -33.57 -12.19
C GLU A 385 -3.45 -33.09 -11.29
N VAL A 386 -3.14 -32.17 -10.39
CA VAL A 386 -4.10 -31.52 -9.49
C VAL A 386 -4.09 -30.04 -9.77
N TYR A 387 -5.25 -29.48 -10.02
CA TYR A 387 -5.47 -28.08 -10.28
C TYR A 387 -6.20 -27.44 -9.10
N GLY A 388 -5.78 -26.26 -8.70
CA GLY A 388 -6.42 -25.50 -7.62
C GLY A 388 -5.66 -24.22 -7.32
N TYR A 389 -6.21 -23.42 -6.44
CA TYR A 389 -5.56 -22.19 -5.99
C TYR A 389 -4.75 -22.43 -4.72
N ASP A 390 -3.49 -22.84 -4.86
CA ASP A 390 -2.55 -23.03 -3.74
C ASP A 390 -2.02 -21.72 -3.19
N LYS A 391 -1.85 -20.72 -4.05
CA LYS A 391 -1.72 -19.32 -3.73
C LYS A 391 -3.06 -18.68 -4.03
N VAL A 392 -3.67 -18.07 -3.02
CA VAL A 392 -4.94 -17.35 -3.20
C VAL A 392 -4.76 -16.25 -4.24
N ILE A 393 -5.71 -16.13 -5.16
CA ILE A 393 -5.77 -14.97 -6.04
C ILE A 393 -6.70 -13.95 -5.40
N MET A 394 -6.19 -12.75 -5.16
CA MET A 394 -6.98 -11.58 -4.84
C MET A 394 -6.90 -10.60 -6.00
N LEU A 395 -8.03 -10.26 -6.58
CA LEU A 395 -8.14 -9.16 -7.53
C LEU A 395 -8.78 -7.97 -6.80
N ALA A 396 -7.96 -7.01 -6.43
CA ALA A 396 -8.41 -5.72 -5.93
C ALA A 396 -8.57 -4.77 -7.12
N GLY A 397 -9.64 -4.03 -7.16
CA GLY A 397 -9.89 -3.12 -8.27
C GLY A 397 -10.85 -2.01 -7.89
N GLY A 398 -11.10 -1.14 -8.83
CA GLY A 398 -12.05 -0.08 -8.60
C GLY A 398 -12.16 0.91 -9.72
N VAL A 399 -13.08 1.83 -9.52
CA VAL A 399 -13.37 2.93 -10.42
C VAL A 399 -13.24 4.26 -9.71
N GLY A 400 -12.89 5.26 -10.49
CA GLY A 400 -12.77 6.62 -10.03
C GLY A 400 -12.99 7.59 -11.19
N TYR A 401 -12.70 8.84 -10.97
CA TYR A 401 -12.69 9.83 -12.02
C TYR A 401 -11.55 10.83 -11.83
N GLY A 402 -11.17 11.48 -12.90
CA GLY A 402 -10.23 12.62 -12.92
C GLY A 402 -10.74 13.72 -13.80
N THR A 403 -9.97 14.78 -13.93
CA THR A 403 -10.21 15.82 -14.94
C THR A 403 -9.50 15.43 -16.25
N GLN A 404 -10.11 15.76 -17.38
CA GLN A 404 -9.44 15.59 -18.69
C GLN A 404 -8.14 16.41 -18.77
N ARG A 405 -8.04 17.51 -18.03
CA ARG A 405 -6.85 18.36 -17.92
C ARG A 405 -5.66 17.60 -17.34
N ASP A 406 -5.92 16.78 -16.31
CA ASP A 406 -4.89 16.17 -15.47
C ASP A 406 -4.67 14.66 -15.72
N CYS A 407 -5.35 14.09 -16.72
CA CYS A 407 -5.30 12.65 -16.98
C CYS A 407 -3.99 12.14 -17.63
N LEU A 408 -3.07 13.03 -17.96
CA LEU A 408 -1.74 12.67 -18.46
C LEU A 408 -0.67 13.32 -17.60
N LYS A 409 0.42 12.59 -17.35
CA LYS A 409 1.61 13.09 -16.65
C LYS A 409 2.28 14.19 -17.49
N GLY A 410 2.90 15.16 -16.83
CA GLY A 410 3.79 16.14 -17.44
C GLY A 410 5.18 15.54 -17.66
N THR A 411 6.00 16.25 -18.42
CA THR A 411 7.39 15.87 -18.68
C THR A 411 8.29 16.42 -17.58
N PRO A 412 9.12 15.58 -16.92
CA PRO A 412 10.10 16.02 -15.95
C PRO A 412 11.16 16.92 -16.59
N GLU A 413 11.53 18.01 -15.89
CA GLU A 413 12.61 18.90 -16.27
C GLU A 413 13.65 18.96 -15.16
N ALA A 414 14.93 19.21 -15.49
CA ALA A 414 16.00 19.36 -14.50
C ALA A 414 15.66 20.50 -13.51
N GLY A 415 15.81 20.24 -12.21
CA GLY A 415 15.48 21.17 -11.13
C GLY A 415 14.07 21.02 -10.54
N ASN A 416 13.19 20.17 -11.10
CA ASN A 416 11.94 19.83 -10.43
C ASN A 416 12.26 19.18 -9.08
N LYS A 417 11.48 19.51 -8.07
CA LYS A 417 11.67 18.95 -6.73
C LYS A 417 10.97 17.61 -6.59
N VAL A 418 11.69 16.64 -6.07
CA VAL A 418 11.14 15.33 -5.70
C VAL A 418 10.57 15.43 -4.30
N VAL A 419 9.27 15.19 -4.20
CA VAL A 419 8.50 15.31 -2.95
C VAL A 419 7.91 13.95 -2.59
N VAL A 420 8.02 13.59 -1.31
CA VAL A 420 7.31 12.44 -0.73
C VAL A 420 6.26 12.95 0.24
N ILE A 421 5.04 12.45 0.12
CA ILE A 421 3.94 12.75 1.04
C ILE A 421 3.47 11.42 1.65
N GLY A 422 3.35 11.36 2.98
CA GLY A 422 2.86 10.19 3.69
C GLY A 422 3.75 9.71 4.83
N GLY A 423 3.59 8.46 5.21
CA GLY A 423 4.15 7.89 6.44
C GLY A 423 5.63 7.52 6.40
N ASP A 424 6.12 7.12 7.55
CA ASP A 424 7.53 6.80 7.80
C ASP A 424 7.91 5.38 7.36
N ASN A 425 9.21 5.12 7.18
CA ASN A 425 9.75 3.79 6.94
C ASN A 425 9.85 2.98 8.23
N TYR A 426 9.42 1.72 8.16
CA TYR A 426 9.56 0.72 9.21
C TYR A 426 10.18 -0.56 8.66
N ARG A 427 10.60 -1.49 9.53
CA ARG A 427 11.15 -2.81 9.14
C ARG A 427 10.01 -3.79 8.81
N ILE A 428 9.16 -3.43 7.87
CA ILE A 428 8.07 -4.21 7.28
C ILE A 428 7.93 -3.87 5.81
N GLY A 429 7.37 -4.76 5.01
CA GLY A 429 7.24 -4.55 3.56
C GLY A 429 8.60 -4.53 2.87
N LEU A 430 9.47 -5.50 3.16
CA LEU A 430 10.79 -5.62 2.55
C LEU A 430 10.86 -6.84 1.64
N GLY A 431 11.26 -6.61 0.39
CA GLY A 431 11.47 -7.68 -0.58
C GLY A 431 10.20 -8.29 -1.17
N GLY A 432 9.04 -7.65 -1.05
CA GLY A 432 7.75 -8.17 -1.51
C GLY A 432 7.72 -8.50 -3.00
N GLY A 433 8.34 -7.69 -3.84
CA GLY A 433 8.44 -7.92 -5.28
C GLY A 433 9.14 -9.23 -5.64
N SER A 434 10.28 -9.51 -5.01
CA SER A 434 11.03 -10.75 -5.23
C SER A 434 10.33 -11.97 -4.62
N VAL A 435 9.87 -11.87 -3.36
CA VAL A 435 9.24 -12.99 -2.64
C VAL A 435 7.92 -13.40 -3.31
N SER A 436 7.13 -12.46 -3.82
CA SER A 436 5.89 -12.77 -4.54
C SER A 436 6.11 -13.40 -5.91
N SER A 437 7.32 -13.31 -6.47
CA SER A 437 7.68 -13.85 -7.78
C SER A 437 7.99 -15.35 -7.76
N VAL A 438 7.98 -16.00 -6.60
CA VAL A 438 8.24 -17.44 -6.42
C VAL A 438 7.08 -18.14 -5.70
N ASP A 439 7.19 -19.46 -5.57
CA ASP A 439 6.21 -20.27 -4.82
C ASP A 439 6.17 -19.88 -3.35
N THR A 440 4.98 -19.76 -2.78
CA THR A 440 4.78 -19.49 -1.36
C THR A 440 5.34 -20.66 -0.52
N GLY A 441 6.12 -20.34 0.51
CA GLY A 441 6.81 -21.32 1.36
C GLY A 441 8.21 -21.68 0.86
N ARG A 442 8.70 -21.05 -0.21
CA ARG A 442 10.08 -21.25 -0.68
C ARG A 442 11.12 -20.67 0.27
N TYR A 443 10.81 -19.50 0.85
CA TYR A 443 11.67 -18.83 1.82
C TYR A 443 11.24 -19.09 3.26
N SER A 444 12.03 -18.68 4.23
CA SER A 444 11.68 -18.79 5.64
C SER A 444 10.46 -17.93 5.97
N SER A 445 9.65 -18.37 6.94
CA SER A 445 8.48 -17.61 7.40
C SER A 445 8.82 -16.17 7.81
N GLY A 446 10.03 -15.94 8.33
CA GLY A 446 10.47 -14.60 8.70
C GLY A 446 10.63 -13.66 7.49
N ILE A 447 11.16 -14.16 6.36
CA ILE A 447 11.27 -13.40 5.11
C ILE A 447 9.87 -13.13 4.54
N GLU A 448 9.04 -14.17 4.47
CA GLU A 448 7.70 -14.05 3.87
C GLU A 448 6.77 -13.14 4.67
N LEU A 449 6.77 -13.21 6.00
CA LEU A 449 5.98 -12.31 6.86
C LEU A 449 6.49 -10.87 6.82
N ASN A 450 7.81 -10.68 6.71
CA ASN A 450 8.41 -9.34 6.62
C ASN A 450 8.10 -8.66 5.27
N ALA A 451 7.86 -9.44 4.22
CA ALA A 451 7.47 -8.94 2.91
C ALA A 451 6.02 -8.39 2.88
N VAL A 452 5.16 -8.83 3.81
CA VAL A 452 3.77 -8.34 3.89
C VAL A 452 3.70 -7.08 4.73
N GLN A 453 3.11 -6.06 4.18
CA GLN A 453 2.96 -4.75 4.82
C GLN A 453 1.87 -4.74 5.90
N ARG A 454 1.84 -3.67 6.68
CA ARG A 454 0.80 -3.35 7.65
C ARG A 454 0.15 -2.03 7.26
N ALA A 455 -1.15 -2.06 7.02
CA ALA A 455 -1.89 -0.95 6.43
C ALA A 455 -2.16 0.19 7.42
N ASN A 456 -2.08 1.43 6.92
CA ASN A 456 -2.50 2.64 7.61
C ASN A 456 -3.39 3.50 6.70
N ALA A 457 -4.68 3.17 6.65
CA ALA A 457 -5.64 3.84 5.78
C ALA A 457 -5.81 5.34 6.10
N GLU A 458 -5.62 5.75 7.36
CA GLU A 458 -5.68 7.16 7.75
C GLU A 458 -4.56 7.97 7.11
N MET A 459 -3.32 7.49 7.17
CA MET A 459 -2.19 8.17 6.54
C MET A 459 -2.37 8.28 5.03
N GLN A 460 -2.84 7.20 4.37
CA GLN A 460 -3.16 7.26 2.95
C GLN A 460 -4.27 8.28 2.65
N LYS A 461 -5.28 8.39 3.51
CA LYS A 461 -6.33 9.41 3.36
C LYS A 461 -5.80 10.83 3.48
N ARG A 462 -4.88 11.09 4.39
CA ARG A 462 -4.21 12.39 4.53
C ARG A 462 -3.43 12.74 3.26
N ALA A 463 -2.62 11.81 2.75
CA ALA A 463 -1.89 11.99 1.49
C ALA A 463 -2.84 12.22 0.30
N TYR A 464 -3.92 11.44 0.21
CA TYR A 464 -4.97 11.62 -0.80
C TYR A 464 -5.60 13.00 -0.75
N ASN A 465 -5.92 13.51 0.44
CA ASN A 465 -6.55 14.83 0.57
C ASN A 465 -5.66 15.94 -0.01
N VAL A 466 -4.33 15.82 0.10
CA VAL A 466 -3.41 16.76 -0.56
C VAL A 466 -3.52 16.65 -2.08
N VAL A 467 -3.38 15.44 -2.63
CA VAL A 467 -3.49 15.22 -4.08
C VAL A 467 -4.83 15.72 -4.62
N ARG A 468 -5.91 15.39 -3.93
CA ARG A 468 -7.25 15.84 -4.28
C ARG A 468 -7.34 17.36 -4.31
N ALA A 469 -6.83 18.04 -3.28
CA ALA A 469 -6.85 19.49 -3.19
C ALA A 469 -6.18 20.15 -4.41
N LEU A 470 -4.98 19.64 -4.78
CA LEU A 470 -4.24 20.16 -5.94
C LEU A 470 -4.97 19.94 -7.28
N CYS A 471 -5.68 18.81 -7.41
CA CYS A 471 -6.49 18.51 -8.60
C CYS A 471 -7.76 19.38 -8.69
N GLU A 472 -8.32 19.79 -7.55
CA GLU A 472 -9.53 20.63 -7.47
C GLU A 472 -9.26 22.09 -7.80
N GLU A 473 -8.01 22.55 -7.69
CA GLU A 473 -7.60 23.91 -8.04
C GLU A 473 -7.63 24.16 -9.57
N GLU A 474 -7.66 25.42 -9.95
CA GLU A 474 -7.68 25.84 -11.35
C GLU A 474 -6.40 25.45 -12.09
N THR A 475 -5.26 25.51 -11.39
CA THR A 475 -3.94 25.09 -11.89
C THR A 475 -3.38 24.03 -10.96
N ASN A 476 -3.20 22.81 -11.48
CA ASN A 476 -2.55 21.73 -10.73
C ASN A 476 -1.02 21.86 -10.82
N PRO A 477 -0.29 22.06 -9.71
CA PRO A 477 1.15 22.24 -9.71
C PRO A 477 1.94 20.94 -9.88
N VAL A 478 1.27 19.80 -9.90
CA VAL A 478 1.91 18.48 -10.05
C VAL A 478 2.39 18.31 -11.50
N VAL A 479 3.68 18.03 -11.67
CA VAL A 479 4.27 17.64 -12.96
C VAL A 479 4.00 16.17 -13.22
N SER A 480 4.34 15.31 -12.27
CA SER A 480 4.12 13.87 -12.29
C SER A 480 3.89 13.36 -10.88
N ILE A 481 3.16 12.27 -10.74
CA ILE A 481 2.87 11.62 -9.47
C ILE A 481 2.95 10.11 -9.65
N HIS A 482 3.47 9.42 -8.64
CA HIS A 482 3.55 7.96 -8.60
C HIS A 482 3.29 7.45 -7.18
N ASP A 483 2.72 6.27 -7.04
CA ASP A 483 2.53 5.64 -5.74
C ASP A 483 3.82 4.95 -5.25
N HIS A 484 3.94 4.81 -3.93
CA HIS A 484 4.91 3.91 -3.34
C HIS A 484 4.25 2.53 -3.16
N GLY A 485 4.57 1.62 -4.05
CA GLY A 485 4.18 0.22 -4.00
C GLY A 485 5.37 -0.69 -3.76
N SER A 486 5.46 -1.76 -4.52
CA SER A 486 6.59 -2.68 -4.52
C SER A 486 7.92 -1.96 -4.72
N ALA A 487 8.96 -2.41 -4.02
CA ALA A 487 10.29 -1.81 -3.99
C ALA A 487 10.38 -0.37 -3.41
N GLY A 488 9.31 0.18 -2.88
CA GLY A 488 9.34 1.42 -2.11
C GLY A 488 9.91 2.64 -2.84
N HIS A 489 10.84 3.35 -2.18
CA HIS A 489 11.44 4.57 -2.74
C HIS A 489 12.21 4.32 -4.05
N VAL A 490 12.90 3.19 -4.16
CA VAL A 490 13.73 2.95 -5.34
C VAL A 490 12.88 2.79 -6.60
N ASN A 491 11.71 2.16 -6.53
CA ASN A 491 10.83 2.05 -7.68
C ASN A 491 10.08 3.36 -7.94
N CYS A 492 9.32 3.84 -6.97
CA CYS A 492 8.50 5.04 -7.13
C CYS A 492 9.30 6.25 -7.61
N LEU A 493 10.42 6.56 -6.94
CA LEU A 493 11.19 7.77 -7.25
C LEU A 493 12.01 7.64 -8.53
N SER A 494 12.47 6.44 -8.89
CA SER A 494 13.15 6.24 -10.16
C SER A 494 12.22 6.35 -11.36
N GLU A 495 10.98 5.82 -11.25
CA GLU A 495 9.97 5.97 -12.31
C GLU A 495 9.53 7.44 -12.49
N LEU A 496 9.44 8.22 -11.40
CA LEU A 496 9.17 9.65 -11.49
C LEU A 496 10.21 10.42 -12.29
N VAL A 497 11.48 10.01 -12.23
CA VAL A 497 12.62 10.72 -12.86
C VAL A 497 13.22 9.97 -14.04
N GLU A 498 12.56 8.92 -14.55
CA GLU A 498 13.08 8.03 -15.60
C GLU A 498 13.56 8.79 -16.84
N GLU A 499 12.83 9.81 -17.28
CA GLU A 499 13.17 10.60 -18.47
C GLU A 499 14.32 11.61 -18.23
N CYS A 500 14.70 11.86 -16.97
CA CYS A 500 15.58 12.99 -16.62
C CYS A 500 16.77 12.60 -15.71
N GLY A 501 16.59 11.60 -14.87
CA GLY A 501 17.50 11.31 -13.76
C GLY A 501 17.18 12.14 -12.52
N GLY A 502 17.73 11.72 -11.36
CA GLY A 502 17.45 12.38 -10.09
C GLY A 502 18.41 12.01 -8.98
N LEU A 503 18.57 12.93 -8.04
CA LEU A 503 19.36 12.76 -6.81
C LEU A 503 18.49 12.89 -5.59
N ILE A 504 18.49 11.86 -4.75
CA ILE A 504 17.70 11.77 -3.52
C ILE A 504 18.63 11.89 -2.32
N ASP A 505 18.34 12.84 -1.45
CA ASP A 505 19.01 13.05 -0.16
C ASP A 505 18.35 12.15 0.91
N MET A 506 19.02 11.07 1.28
CA MET A 506 18.51 10.09 2.24
C MET A 506 18.26 10.68 3.64
N SER A 507 18.95 11.76 4.00
CA SER A 507 18.75 12.42 5.29
C SER A 507 17.41 13.12 5.43
N LYS A 508 16.69 13.28 4.29
CA LYS A 508 15.36 13.90 4.22
C LYS A 508 14.23 12.89 4.05
N LEU A 509 14.56 11.60 3.91
CA LEU A 509 13.55 10.56 3.83
C LEU A 509 12.88 10.33 5.19
N PRO A 510 11.58 10.01 5.22
CA PRO A 510 10.88 9.72 6.47
C PRO A 510 11.31 8.37 7.03
N ILE A 511 11.87 8.35 8.24
CA ILE A 511 12.39 7.14 8.90
C ILE A 511 11.75 7.00 10.28
N GLY A 512 10.90 6.00 10.45
CA GLY A 512 10.25 5.66 11.72
C GLY A 512 11.05 4.62 12.53
N ASP A 513 11.81 3.75 11.87
CA ASP A 513 12.74 2.81 12.51
C ASP A 513 14.19 3.22 12.22
N THR A 514 14.85 3.81 13.20
CA THR A 514 16.23 4.32 13.08
C THR A 514 17.31 3.23 12.97
N THR A 515 16.93 1.95 13.04
CA THR A 515 17.84 0.81 12.88
C THR A 515 17.88 0.25 11.47
N LEU A 516 17.12 0.85 10.53
CA LEU A 516 17.11 0.45 9.14
C LEU A 516 18.43 0.74 8.45
N SER A 517 18.94 -0.23 7.70
CA SER A 517 20.08 -0.05 6.80
C SER A 517 19.71 0.77 5.56
N ALA A 518 20.71 1.20 4.79
CA ALA A 518 20.48 1.95 3.56
C ALA A 518 19.58 1.18 2.58
N LYS A 519 19.84 -0.11 2.34
CA LYS A 519 19.01 -0.95 1.45
C LYS A 519 17.56 -1.05 1.93
N GLU A 520 17.35 -1.18 3.25
CA GLU A 520 16.02 -1.28 3.84
C GLU A 520 15.24 0.03 3.73
N ILE A 521 15.91 1.19 3.87
CA ILE A 521 15.28 2.51 3.67
C ILE A 521 14.88 2.69 2.20
N ILE A 522 15.79 2.38 1.27
CA ILE A 522 15.60 2.59 -0.16
C ILE A 522 14.46 1.72 -0.72
N ALA A 523 14.38 0.46 -0.29
CA ALA A 523 13.45 -0.51 -0.85
C ALA A 523 12.25 -0.85 0.06
N ASN A 524 11.97 -0.01 1.06
CA ASN A 524 10.86 -0.22 1.97
C ASN A 524 9.51 0.10 1.33
N GLU A 525 8.63 -0.88 1.32
CA GLU A 525 7.29 -0.81 0.71
C GLU A 525 6.25 -0.23 1.68
N SER A 526 6.46 0.93 2.25
CA SER A 526 5.40 1.60 3.01
C SER A 526 4.40 2.25 2.06
N GLN A 527 3.23 1.66 1.96
CA GLN A 527 2.24 1.99 0.93
C GLN A 527 1.45 3.28 1.17
N GLU A 528 1.57 3.91 2.31
CA GLU A 528 0.86 5.16 2.62
C GLU A 528 1.56 6.40 2.09
N ARG A 529 2.42 6.24 1.08
CA ARG A 529 3.22 7.33 0.49
C ARG A 529 2.93 7.52 -0.98
N MET A 530 3.06 8.78 -1.40
CA MET A 530 3.04 9.20 -2.81
C MET A 530 4.32 9.98 -3.11
N GLY A 531 4.91 9.72 -4.25
CA GLY A 531 6.00 10.52 -4.82
C GLY A 531 5.45 11.50 -5.84
N LEU A 532 5.90 12.75 -5.79
CA LEU A 532 5.48 13.81 -6.70
C LEU A 532 6.69 14.57 -7.26
N LEU A 533 6.59 15.01 -8.50
CA LEU A 533 7.44 16.05 -9.04
C LEU A 533 6.68 17.38 -9.01
N ILE A 534 7.27 18.37 -8.35
CA ILE A 534 6.69 19.69 -8.17
C ILE A 534 7.69 20.75 -8.64
N GLN A 535 7.23 21.78 -9.35
CA GLN A 535 8.05 22.95 -9.66
C GLN A 535 8.41 23.68 -8.37
N GLU A 536 9.65 24.19 -8.27
CA GLU A 536 10.17 24.80 -7.04
C GLU A 536 9.26 25.92 -6.51
N GLU A 537 8.71 26.72 -7.39
CA GLU A 537 7.84 27.85 -7.04
C GLU A 537 6.54 27.44 -6.34
N ALA A 538 6.07 26.19 -6.58
CA ALA A 538 4.84 25.68 -6.03
C ALA A 538 5.02 24.94 -4.69
N ILE A 539 6.26 24.66 -4.25
CA ILE A 539 6.56 23.86 -3.04
C ILE A 539 5.88 24.44 -1.80
N GLU A 540 5.94 25.76 -1.62
CA GLU A 540 5.35 26.39 -0.42
C GLU A 540 3.83 26.32 -0.42
N HIS A 541 3.19 26.39 -1.59
CA HIS A 541 1.75 26.21 -1.73
C HIS A 541 1.35 24.76 -1.36
N VAL A 542 2.03 23.77 -1.94
CA VAL A 542 1.78 22.35 -1.63
C VAL A 542 2.01 22.06 -0.13
N ARG A 543 3.03 22.67 0.47
CA ARG A 543 3.32 22.54 1.92
C ARG A 543 2.14 23.03 2.78
N LYS A 544 1.56 24.18 2.47
CA LYS A 544 0.40 24.71 3.20
C LYS A 544 -0.82 23.78 3.10
N VAL A 545 -1.04 23.19 1.93
CA VAL A 545 -2.11 22.21 1.73
C VAL A 545 -1.83 20.95 2.55
N ALA A 546 -0.58 20.46 2.52
CA ALA A 546 -0.17 19.27 3.28
C ALA A 546 -0.31 19.48 4.80
N GLU A 547 0.11 20.65 5.31
CA GLU A 547 -0.05 21.03 6.72
C GLU A 547 -1.52 21.09 7.14
N ARG A 548 -2.40 21.67 6.32
CA ARG A 548 -3.83 21.67 6.56
C ARG A 548 -4.40 20.25 6.68
N GLU A 549 -3.98 19.33 5.82
CA GLU A 549 -4.44 17.95 5.79
C GLU A 549 -3.70 17.04 6.78
N ARG A 550 -2.72 17.60 7.52
CA ARG A 550 -1.83 16.85 8.43
C ARG A 550 -1.11 15.70 7.73
N ALA A 551 -0.82 15.87 6.45
CA ALA A 551 -0.05 14.92 5.66
C ALA A 551 1.43 15.31 5.75
N PRO A 552 2.30 14.44 6.29
CA PRO A 552 3.74 14.70 6.30
C PRO A 552 4.24 14.88 4.87
N MET A 553 5.03 15.94 4.64
CA MET A 553 5.59 16.28 3.34
C MET A 553 7.08 16.53 3.43
N TYR A 554 7.83 15.85 2.58
CA TYR A 554 9.30 15.89 2.55
C TYR A 554 9.78 16.23 1.14
N VAL A 555 10.60 17.28 0.99
CA VAL A 555 11.34 17.58 -0.25
C VAL A 555 12.64 16.81 -0.19
N VAL A 556 12.67 15.66 -0.83
CA VAL A 556 13.73 14.65 -0.65
C VAL A 556 14.83 14.71 -1.70
N GLY A 557 14.64 15.43 -2.80
CA GLY A 557 15.62 15.49 -3.87
C GLY A 557 15.18 16.39 -5.01
N GLU A 558 15.88 16.26 -6.12
CA GLU A 558 15.60 16.99 -7.35
C GLU A 558 15.98 16.18 -8.60
N THR A 559 15.38 16.52 -9.72
CA THR A 559 15.74 15.98 -11.03
C THR A 559 17.03 16.63 -11.53
N THR A 560 17.91 15.83 -12.14
CA THR A 560 19.28 16.26 -12.46
C THR A 560 19.53 16.51 -13.95
N GLY A 561 18.81 15.82 -14.86
CA GLY A 561 19.02 15.92 -16.30
C GLY A 561 20.18 15.07 -16.82
N ASP A 562 20.82 14.26 -15.99
CA ASP A 562 21.98 13.44 -16.35
C ASP A 562 21.64 11.95 -16.61
N HIS A 563 20.36 11.59 -16.56
CA HIS A 563 19.86 10.21 -16.70
C HIS A 563 20.49 9.21 -15.75
N ARG A 564 20.88 9.67 -14.55
CA ARG A 564 21.31 8.82 -13.44
C ARG A 564 20.32 8.95 -12.28
N PHE A 565 20.14 7.86 -11.56
CA PHE A 565 19.36 7.87 -10.35
C PHE A 565 20.22 7.46 -9.16
N ALA A 566 20.27 8.30 -8.15
CA ALA A 566 21.12 8.08 -6.99
C ALA A 566 20.45 8.46 -5.66
N PHE A 567 20.75 7.67 -4.63
CA PHE A 567 20.52 8.00 -3.22
C PHE A 567 21.85 8.41 -2.58
N GLN A 568 21.85 9.51 -1.86
CA GLN A 568 23.05 10.04 -1.21
C GLN A 568 22.80 10.24 0.29
N GLN A 569 23.72 9.72 1.11
CA GLN A 569 23.74 9.95 2.56
C GLN A 569 24.33 11.32 2.89
N ALA A 570 24.14 11.79 4.14
CA ALA A 570 24.61 13.09 4.60
C ALA A 570 26.14 13.27 4.53
N ASP A 571 26.90 12.18 4.56
CA ASP A 571 28.37 12.16 4.43
C ASP A 571 28.83 12.12 2.95
N GLY A 572 27.89 12.13 2.01
CA GLY A 572 28.16 12.09 0.56
C GLY A 572 28.30 10.68 -0.01
N VAL A 573 28.24 9.63 0.80
CA VAL A 573 28.24 8.25 0.34
C VAL A 573 26.95 7.94 -0.43
N ARG A 574 27.07 7.25 -1.55
CA ARG A 574 25.95 6.84 -2.39
C ARG A 574 25.76 5.32 -2.32
N PRO A 575 24.82 4.83 -1.52
CA PRO A 575 24.51 3.40 -1.48
C PRO A 575 23.89 2.89 -2.77
N PHE A 576 23.27 3.76 -3.57
CA PHE A 576 22.68 3.46 -4.86
C PHE A 576 23.03 4.57 -5.85
N ASP A 577 23.66 4.22 -6.96
CA ASP A 577 24.01 5.17 -8.04
C ASP A 577 24.18 4.44 -9.38
N LEU A 578 23.07 4.35 -10.14
CA LEU A 578 23.00 3.66 -11.42
C LEU A 578 22.46 4.59 -12.52
N ALA A 579 22.88 4.35 -13.77
CA ALA A 579 22.18 4.96 -14.88
C ALA A 579 20.76 4.38 -15.02
N VAL A 580 19.80 5.22 -15.39
CA VAL A 580 18.39 4.82 -15.59
C VAL A 580 18.30 3.66 -16.60
N GLU A 581 19.12 3.67 -17.65
CA GLU A 581 19.19 2.58 -18.62
C GLU A 581 19.68 1.26 -18.00
N GLN A 582 20.60 1.31 -17.03
CA GLN A 582 21.07 0.12 -16.32
C GLN A 582 19.97 -0.48 -15.42
N MET A 583 19.06 0.34 -14.96
CA MET A 583 17.92 -0.10 -14.12
C MET A 583 16.77 -0.67 -14.95
N PHE A 584 16.42 -0.02 -16.07
CA PHE A 584 15.19 -0.25 -16.81
C PHE A 584 15.39 -0.73 -18.26
N GLY A 585 16.46 -0.27 -18.93
CA GLY A 585 16.53 -0.32 -20.39
C GLY A 585 17.04 -1.62 -21.00
N SER A 586 17.77 -2.46 -20.29
CA SER A 586 18.51 -3.60 -20.85
C SER A 586 18.48 -4.88 -20.03
N SER A 587 17.47 -5.06 -19.19
CA SER A 587 17.28 -6.34 -18.49
C SER A 587 17.04 -7.48 -19.51
N PRO A 588 17.55 -8.70 -19.23
CA PRO A 588 17.43 -9.83 -20.14
C PRO A 588 16.00 -10.21 -20.46
N LYS A 589 15.74 -10.65 -21.70
CA LYS A 589 14.44 -11.17 -22.10
C LYS A 589 14.18 -12.53 -21.44
N THR A 590 12.93 -12.76 -21.04
CA THR A 590 12.46 -14.05 -20.57
C THR A 590 11.97 -14.89 -21.74
N TYR A 591 12.42 -16.15 -21.81
CA TYR A 591 11.97 -17.11 -22.82
C TYR A 591 11.14 -18.19 -22.15
N MET A 592 9.94 -18.42 -22.66
CA MET A 592 9.00 -19.44 -22.20
C MET A 592 8.90 -20.54 -23.27
N VAL A 593 9.42 -21.73 -22.95
CA VAL A 593 9.42 -22.86 -23.89
C VAL A 593 8.32 -23.82 -23.48
N ASP A 594 7.41 -24.11 -24.41
CA ASP A 594 6.26 -24.99 -24.16
C ASP A 594 5.96 -25.88 -25.37
N LYS A 595 5.09 -26.85 -25.18
CA LYS A 595 4.60 -27.78 -26.22
C LYS A 595 3.11 -27.85 -26.19
N THR A 596 2.51 -27.93 -27.39
CA THR A 596 1.09 -28.17 -27.53
C THR A 596 0.74 -29.57 -27.03
N VAL A 597 -0.25 -29.63 -26.13
CA VAL A 597 -0.82 -30.89 -25.64
C VAL A 597 -2.26 -30.99 -26.12
N GLU A 598 -2.52 -31.95 -26.99
CA GLU A 598 -3.90 -32.26 -27.39
C GLU A 598 -4.62 -32.99 -26.24
N ARG A 599 -5.72 -32.43 -25.78
CA ARG A 599 -6.58 -33.04 -24.76
C ARG A 599 -7.95 -33.30 -25.38
N HIS A 600 -8.44 -34.51 -25.22
CA HIS A 600 -9.77 -34.90 -25.65
C HIS A 600 -10.62 -35.11 -24.41
N TYR A 601 -11.73 -34.38 -24.34
CA TYR A 601 -12.68 -34.50 -23.25
C TYR A 601 -13.98 -35.13 -23.77
N GLU A 602 -14.53 -36.04 -22.99
CA GLU A 602 -15.86 -36.56 -23.26
C GLU A 602 -16.91 -35.50 -22.96
N MET A 603 -17.97 -35.49 -23.78
CA MET A 603 -19.11 -34.59 -23.52
C MET A 603 -19.81 -35.00 -22.22
N PRO A 604 -20.13 -34.02 -21.34
CA PRO A 604 -20.83 -34.31 -20.10
C PRO A 604 -22.17 -35.04 -20.40
N GLN A 605 -22.44 -36.08 -19.61
CA GLN A 605 -23.69 -36.83 -19.67
C GLN A 605 -24.60 -36.35 -18.52
N TYR A 606 -25.84 -35.98 -18.83
CA TYR A 606 -26.80 -35.50 -17.85
C TYR A 606 -28.00 -36.42 -17.79
N GLU A 607 -28.35 -36.85 -16.59
CA GLU A 607 -29.53 -37.64 -16.31
C GLU A 607 -30.68 -36.72 -15.88
N VAL A 608 -31.78 -36.70 -16.65
CA VAL A 608 -32.95 -35.85 -16.36
C VAL A 608 -33.54 -36.11 -14.99
N SER A 609 -33.47 -37.36 -14.52
CA SER A 609 -33.91 -37.75 -13.18
C SER A 609 -33.12 -37.08 -12.03
N GLN A 610 -31.90 -36.62 -12.31
CA GLN A 610 -31.00 -35.94 -11.35
C GLN A 610 -31.03 -34.44 -11.46
N LEU A 611 -31.92 -33.84 -12.27
CA LEU A 611 -31.97 -32.40 -12.46
C LEU A 611 -32.08 -31.60 -11.16
N HIS A 612 -32.85 -32.11 -10.20
CA HIS A 612 -32.97 -31.47 -8.88
C HIS A 612 -31.66 -31.47 -8.09
N GLU A 613 -30.93 -32.55 -8.17
CA GLU A 613 -29.60 -32.67 -7.54
C GLU A 613 -28.60 -31.70 -8.20
N TYR A 614 -28.52 -31.66 -9.51
CA TYR A 614 -27.67 -30.72 -10.24
C TYR A 614 -28.00 -29.28 -9.88
N LEU A 615 -29.29 -28.91 -9.82
CA LEU A 615 -29.73 -27.58 -9.41
C LEU A 615 -29.27 -27.26 -7.98
N THR A 616 -29.44 -28.21 -7.05
CA THR A 616 -29.04 -28.06 -5.65
C THR A 616 -27.54 -27.87 -5.55
N ASN A 617 -26.76 -28.65 -6.28
CA ASN A 617 -25.30 -28.55 -6.31
C ASN A 617 -24.85 -27.18 -6.84
N VAL A 618 -25.43 -26.70 -7.94
CA VAL A 618 -25.12 -25.37 -8.48
C VAL A 618 -25.44 -24.26 -7.49
N LEU A 619 -26.58 -24.33 -6.79
CA LEU A 619 -26.97 -23.34 -5.80
C LEU A 619 -26.08 -23.34 -4.54
N GLN A 620 -25.33 -24.42 -4.31
CA GLN A 620 -24.40 -24.54 -3.19
C GLN A 620 -22.96 -24.13 -3.52
N LEU A 621 -22.62 -23.89 -4.80
CA LEU A 621 -21.28 -23.39 -5.16
C LEU A 621 -21.02 -22.04 -4.50
N GLU A 622 -19.82 -21.80 -3.97
CA GLU A 622 -19.47 -20.55 -3.32
C GLU A 622 -19.68 -19.33 -4.22
N ALA A 623 -19.50 -19.48 -5.53
CA ALA A 623 -19.77 -18.42 -6.51
C ALA A 623 -21.27 -18.02 -6.55
N VAL A 624 -22.19 -18.95 -6.24
CA VAL A 624 -23.64 -18.79 -6.34
C VAL A 624 -24.29 -18.61 -4.97
N ALA A 625 -23.88 -19.40 -3.99
CA ALA A 625 -24.46 -19.47 -2.66
C ALA A 625 -24.41 -18.14 -1.88
N CYS A 626 -25.21 -18.03 -0.85
CA CYS A 626 -25.23 -16.90 0.07
C CYS A 626 -23.86 -16.71 0.75
N LYS A 627 -23.38 -15.47 0.77
CA LYS A 627 -22.09 -15.07 1.34
C LYS A 627 -22.24 -14.16 2.54
N ASP A 628 -23.31 -14.29 3.31
CA ASP A 628 -23.58 -13.48 4.50
C ASP A 628 -22.45 -13.51 5.51
N TRP A 629 -21.77 -14.65 5.62
CA TRP A 629 -20.60 -14.84 6.47
C TRP A 629 -19.40 -13.97 6.07
N LEU A 630 -19.33 -13.44 4.83
CA LEU A 630 -18.34 -12.51 4.34
C LEU A 630 -18.87 -11.08 4.21
N THR A 631 -20.07 -10.90 3.65
CA THR A 631 -20.50 -9.61 3.09
C THR A 631 -21.38 -8.79 4.00
N ASN A 632 -22.16 -9.42 4.92
CA ASN A 632 -23.13 -8.69 5.72
C ASN A 632 -22.56 -8.04 7.00
N LYS A 633 -21.25 -8.09 7.17
CA LYS A 633 -20.54 -7.55 8.34
C LYS A 633 -19.82 -6.22 8.07
N VAL A 634 -19.87 -5.72 6.84
CA VAL A 634 -19.11 -4.55 6.40
C VAL A 634 -20.03 -3.48 5.82
N ASP A 635 -19.66 -2.23 6.01
CA ASP A 635 -20.33 -1.11 5.37
C ASP A 635 -19.99 -1.06 3.87
N ARG A 636 -21.00 -1.05 3.01
CA ARG A 636 -20.89 -0.95 1.55
C ARG A 636 -21.34 0.40 1.02
N SER A 637 -21.58 1.36 1.90
CA SER A 637 -22.21 2.64 1.57
C SER A 637 -21.44 3.85 2.09
N VAL A 638 -20.21 3.65 2.55
CA VAL A 638 -19.37 4.74 3.06
C VAL A 638 -19.26 5.85 2.01
N THR A 639 -19.21 7.14 2.44
CA THR A 639 -19.31 8.36 1.63
C THR A 639 -20.68 8.74 1.08
N GLY A 640 -21.66 7.82 1.07
CA GLY A 640 -23.04 8.15 0.68
C GLY A 640 -23.29 8.38 -0.81
N LYS A 641 -22.32 8.08 -1.68
CA LYS A 641 -22.48 8.22 -3.15
C LYS A 641 -22.96 6.95 -3.86
N ILE A 642 -23.24 5.89 -3.12
CA ILE A 642 -23.68 4.61 -3.68
C ILE A 642 -25.15 4.73 -4.10
N ALA A 643 -25.40 4.64 -5.40
CA ALA A 643 -26.74 4.65 -5.99
C ALA A 643 -27.32 3.23 -6.06
N ARG A 644 -26.47 2.20 -6.23
CA ARG A 644 -26.88 0.80 -6.26
C ARG A 644 -25.78 -0.10 -5.71
N GLN A 645 -26.15 -0.96 -4.78
CA GLN A 645 -25.29 -2.00 -4.23
C GLN A 645 -25.55 -3.35 -4.91
N GLN A 646 -24.62 -4.29 -4.76
CA GLN A 646 -24.81 -5.68 -5.14
C GLN A 646 -25.90 -6.35 -4.29
N CYS A 647 -25.90 -6.11 -2.98
CA CYS A 647 -26.94 -6.58 -2.07
C CYS A 647 -28.11 -5.60 -2.02
N GLN A 648 -29.35 -6.11 -2.11
CA GLN A 648 -30.57 -5.31 -2.22
C GLN A 648 -31.76 -5.90 -1.45
N GLY A 649 -32.79 -5.06 -1.30
CA GLY A 649 -34.04 -5.39 -0.65
C GLY A 649 -33.93 -5.52 0.87
N GLU A 650 -35.04 -5.88 1.53
CA GLU A 650 -35.10 -6.01 2.99
C GLU A 650 -34.17 -7.11 3.51
N LEU A 651 -33.98 -8.17 2.73
CA LEU A 651 -33.12 -9.30 3.10
C LEU A 651 -31.65 -9.09 2.74
N GLN A 652 -31.30 -7.96 2.09
CA GLN A 652 -29.93 -7.67 1.63
C GLN A 652 -29.29 -8.83 0.84
N LEU A 653 -30.03 -9.39 -0.11
CA LEU A 653 -29.54 -10.48 -0.95
C LEU A 653 -28.69 -9.93 -2.09
N PRO A 654 -27.67 -10.66 -2.56
CA PRO A 654 -26.78 -10.26 -3.65
C PRO A 654 -27.46 -10.46 -5.02
N LEU A 655 -28.49 -9.68 -5.28
CA LEU A 655 -29.37 -9.79 -6.48
C LEU A 655 -28.85 -9.03 -7.70
N SER A 656 -27.81 -8.23 -7.56
CA SER A 656 -27.26 -7.42 -8.64
C SER A 656 -25.85 -7.82 -8.97
N ASP A 657 -25.54 -7.95 -10.27
CA ASP A 657 -24.19 -8.19 -10.78
C ASP A 657 -23.41 -6.90 -10.99
N CYS A 658 -23.93 -5.77 -10.53
CA CYS A 658 -23.25 -4.48 -10.61
C CYS A 658 -23.51 -3.61 -9.38
N GLY A 659 -22.53 -2.76 -9.07
CA GLY A 659 -22.65 -1.61 -8.19
C GLY A 659 -22.70 -0.32 -9.02
N VAL A 660 -23.40 0.71 -8.55
CA VAL A 660 -23.47 2.02 -9.19
C VAL A 660 -23.11 3.10 -8.19
N VAL A 661 -22.19 3.99 -8.57
CA VAL A 661 -21.76 5.13 -7.76
C VAL A 661 -22.00 6.44 -8.50
N ALA A 662 -22.53 7.46 -7.80
CA ALA A 662 -22.75 8.79 -8.34
C ALA A 662 -21.41 9.53 -8.50
N LEU A 663 -21.26 10.28 -9.60
CA LEU A 663 -20.09 11.12 -9.86
C LEU A 663 -20.22 12.51 -9.22
N ASP A 664 -21.43 13.05 -9.17
CA ASP A 664 -21.72 14.36 -8.59
C ASP A 664 -22.78 14.26 -7.46
N TYR A 665 -23.15 15.41 -6.86
CA TYR A 665 -24.07 15.46 -5.73
C TYR A 665 -25.51 15.79 -6.13
N ARG A 666 -25.74 16.42 -7.29
CA ARG A 666 -27.06 16.92 -7.72
C ARG A 666 -27.51 16.32 -9.04
N GLY A 667 -26.57 15.78 -9.81
CA GLY A 667 -26.83 15.21 -11.12
C GLY A 667 -27.32 13.76 -11.07
N GLU A 668 -27.58 13.22 -12.23
CA GLU A 668 -28.01 11.85 -12.46
C GLU A 668 -26.90 11.00 -13.11
N LYS A 669 -25.63 11.46 -13.03
CA LYS A 669 -24.49 10.81 -13.67
C LYS A 669 -23.76 9.93 -12.68
N GLY A 670 -23.37 8.75 -13.14
CA GLY A 670 -22.69 7.76 -12.32
C GLY A 670 -21.88 6.78 -13.15
N ILE A 671 -21.20 5.88 -12.46
CA ILE A 671 -20.46 4.77 -13.03
C ILE A 671 -21.11 3.48 -12.52
N ALA A 672 -21.49 2.60 -13.45
CA ALA A 672 -21.89 1.23 -13.15
C ALA A 672 -20.66 0.32 -13.32
N THR A 673 -20.39 -0.50 -12.32
CA THR A 673 -19.26 -1.44 -12.30
C THR A 673 -19.79 -2.86 -12.14
N SER A 674 -19.40 -3.73 -13.03
CA SER A 674 -19.67 -5.17 -12.95
C SER A 674 -18.39 -5.97 -13.17
N LEU A 675 -18.34 -7.17 -12.60
CA LEU A 675 -17.21 -8.08 -12.71
C LEU A 675 -17.67 -9.38 -13.39
N GLY A 676 -17.03 -9.70 -14.49
CA GLY A 676 -17.15 -11.00 -15.16
C GLY A 676 -15.79 -11.70 -15.16
N HIS A 677 -15.79 -13.01 -14.96
CA HIS A 677 -14.57 -13.80 -14.93
C HIS A 677 -14.84 -15.25 -15.35
N ALA A 678 -13.83 -15.87 -15.91
CA ALA A 678 -13.87 -17.26 -16.35
C ALA A 678 -12.49 -17.91 -16.09
N PRO A 679 -12.12 -18.18 -14.83
CA PRO A 679 -10.76 -18.61 -14.48
C PRO A 679 -10.39 -19.98 -15.08
N GLN A 680 -11.36 -20.81 -15.42
CA GLN A 680 -11.13 -22.12 -16.03
C GLN A 680 -10.99 -22.07 -17.57
N ALA A 681 -11.13 -20.89 -18.17
CA ALA A 681 -11.02 -20.75 -19.62
C ALA A 681 -9.56 -20.69 -20.11
N ALA A 682 -8.62 -20.50 -19.21
CA ALA A 682 -7.19 -20.40 -19.53
C ALA A 682 -6.52 -21.76 -19.71
#